data_93e612dcb3b6d25f44ea6c94de952446
#
_entry.id   93e612dcb3b6d25f44ea6c94de952446
#
_cell.length_a   1.000
_cell.length_b   1.000
_cell.length_c   1.000
_cell.angle_alpha   90.00
_cell.angle_beta   90.00
_cell.angle_gamma   90.00
#
_symmetry.space_group_name_H-M   'P 1'
#
loop_
_entity.id
_entity.type
_entity.pdbx_description
1 polymer ?
#
loop_
_entity_poly.entity_id
_entity_poly.type
_entity_poly.pdbx_seq_one_letter_code
_entity_poly.pdbx_strand_id
1 'polypeptide(L)'
;MRVFLVIILLLTNSIFCFATHSEKIDSVYFAGSVIDGFNGEPILGNHIFEIRTTGNKLIADSVKINVEGDNGRFVVQVPMMKYYSLTFIVSGYDNKVIEFKPTKLALKPGALLWLPDVEMFPKMNAKLLNEVTATATRVKMVMKGDTIEYNAAAFQLSEGSMLDNLIKALPGAELHENGRITINGEFVSSLMVNGRDFFKGDPRVALSNLPAYTVNKIQVYRKEDEMKGLNGMAKTKEDPLVMDVKLKREYAKGLISNYELGLGSTLYDRADLKWLGRVFAMYYTPVQSISVYANANNLNDTRETSSSGTWIKTDPGSGEITVKSAGVDYSNENKSKRLSFNTTLQAERRNVKLGRQTFTETYLEGGNTFSRSASNSHNNSTELKWNGNMNKKWDWGWLNVKPAAFYHHNSCKYSENIEKTDGKEGITDGTPLLYSRKVFNNQKEERWGVSLSTDFAVRSPLKFANRYVLFNVFGKYNSANENANNWDYLHYPLNATYNLDEQQQGHQPSHSYHYGASFSPLSFRHSFGSDKPINGYMDGHLTYSYEQEHLSGSRALKRREVESGVFQEQIVPSAANTWVLDEINSYSTTRLNKKNSLSASFILRIFKAQLQMDLPLEFHNRTINDYRYNELLRLNKNDITFQPIIALYSVNKSKIGWRISWSLRQILPEMMEMLQVSDTSNPLLIRLGNPQLTKASVHNLKAEISQEGLPHMQRWSISAGYEQANNLIALAQTYDRQSGLTTLQPRNINGNFNVYGNISYQRALDRRESFYFSNSIIPTLMRSVDYSSDNNSGLDLLKVNNYRISEKFKLTWRHNAFSVNGIVDLKWNRLVSLSGVFAPFSYLDVNYGISATSPLVWGIDLDTELMAYCRRGYAEKAMNTTDWVWNLTLSKAFGKSKQWVVKAIGFDILHQLPNTQRSVDAQGRTEIRYNTVSSYALLSLTYRLDIKPKKK
;
A
#
# COMPACT_ATOMS: atom_id res chain seq x y z
N MET A 1 22.65 18.67 -27.83
CA MET A 1 23.94 17.95 -27.83
C MET A 1 25.15 18.83 -27.48
N ARG A 2 25.30 20.06 -28.01
CA ARG A 2 26.47 20.95 -27.70
C ARG A 2 26.48 21.47 -26.24
N VAL A 3 25.34 21.68 -25.60
CA VAL A 3 25.24 22.15 -24.20
C VAL A 3 25.57 21.02 -23.22
N PHE A 4 25.27 19.78 -23.58
CA PHE A 4 25.56 18.59 -22.76
C PHE A 4 27.05 18.25 -22.70
N LEU A 5 27.76 18.50 -23.82
CA LEU A 5 29.22 18.33 -23.89
C LEU A 5 29.97 19.37 -23.08
N VAL A 6 29.46 20.61 -23.01
CA VAL A 6 30.07 21.70 -22.21
C VAL A 6 29.95 21.46 -20.73
N ILE A 7 28.85 20.85 -20.28
CA ILE A 7 28.66 20.48 -18.84
C ILE A 7 29.63 19.34 -18.47
N ILE A 8 29.85 18.38 -19.35
CA ILE A 8 30.82 17.30 -19.12
C ILE A 8 32.28 17.82 -19.10
N LEU A 9 32.61 18.76 -19.95
CA LEU A 9 33.96 19.36 -20.00
C LEU A 9 34.24 20.28 -18.79
N LEU A 10 33.23 20.95 -18.23
CA LEU A 10 33.38 21.75 -17.01
C LEU A 10 33.52 20.88 -15.73
N LEU A 11 33.04 19.65 -15.75
CA LEU A 11 33.18 18.71 -14.65
C LEU A 11 34.53 17.97 -14.61
N THR A 12 35.26 17.91 -15.72
CA THR A 12 36.56 17.21 -15.81
C THR A 12 37.78 18.06 -15.42
N ASN A 13 37.63 19.41 -15.36
CA ASN A 13 38.75 20.29 -15.06
C ASN A 13 38.95 20.66 -13.58
N SER A 14 38.15 20.12 -12.66
CA SER A 14 38.24 20.45 -11.21
C SER A 14 38.95 19.38 -10.35
N ILE A 15 39.66 18.40 -10.94
CA ILE A 15 40.21 17.24 -10.21
C ILE A 15 41.71 17.35 -9.91
N PHE A 16 42.37 18.46 -10.14
CA PHE A 16 43.79 18.58 -9.73
C PHE A 16 44.03 19.66 -8.69
N CYS A 17 44.57 19.20 -7.60
CA CYS A 17 45.36 19.80 -6.52
C CYS A 17 44.75 19.68 -5.14
N PHE A 18 45.33 18.83 -4.30
CA PHE A 18 45.91 19.20 -3.01
C PHE A 18 46.55 17.97 -2.37
N ALA A 19 47.86 17.88 -2.46
CA ALA A 19 48.67 17.08 -1.55
C ALA A 19 48.94 17.91 -0.30
N THR A 20 48.41 17.48 0.88
CA THR A 20 48.74 18.09 2.13
C THR A 20 49.58 17.13 2.99
N HIS A 21 50.61 17.67 3.59
CA HIS A 21 51.55 17.04 4.52
C HIS A 21 50.80 16.35 5.67
N SER A 22 51.23 15.14 5.97
CA SER A 22 50.71 14.33 7.10
C SER A 22 51.49 14.73 8.38
N GLU A 23 50.90 15.56 9.23
CA GLU A 23 51.32 15.69 10.63
C GLU A 23 50.95 14.39 11.41
N LYS A 24 51.86 13.96 12.27
CA LYS A 24 51.62 12.81 13.20
C LYS A 24 50.49 13.18 14.16
N ILE A 25 49.42 12.47 14.12
CA ILE A 25 48.28 12.61 15.03
C ILE A 25 48.47 11.65 16.16
N ASP A 26 48.62 12.16 17.39
CA ASP A 26 48.83 11.35 18.59
C ASP A 26 47.51 10.78 19.18
N SER A 27 46.38 11.44 18.89
CA SER A 27 45.05 11.00 19.37
C SER A 27 43.88 11.46 18.51
N VAL A 28 42.75 10.70 18.63
CA VAL A 28 41.44 10.99 18.00
C VAL A 28 40.34 10.85 19.05
N TYR A 29 39.20 11.43 18.79
CA TYR A 29 38.02 11.27 19.63
C TYR A 29 37.01 10.32 18.99
N PHE A 30 36.55 9.31 19.75
CA PHE A 30 35.38 8.53 19.41
C PHE A 30 34.17 9.14 20.09
N ALA A 31 33.09 9.31 19.30
CA ALA A 31 31.77 9.67 19.80
C ALA A 31 30.77 8.61 19.36
N GLY A 32 29.79 8.36 20.18
CA GLY A 32 28.74 7.40 19.89
C GLY A 32 27.64 7.46 20.93
N SER A 33 26.67 6.56 20.81
CA SER A 33 25.58 6.36 21.77
C SER A 33 25.63 4.93 22.30
N VAL A 34 25.42 4.73 23.59
CA VAL A 34 25.20 3.41 24.18
C VAL A 34 23.73 3.25 24.46
N ILE A 35 23.10 2.30 23.77
CA ILE A 35 21.66 2.09 23.85
C ILE A 35 21.34 0.63 24.17
N ASP A 36 20.20 0.42 24.83
CA ASP A 36 19.65 -0.91 25.01
C ASP A 36 19.17 -1.44 23.65
N GLY A 37 19.76 -2.53 23.20
CA GLY A 37 19.48 -3.12 21.90
C GLY A 37 18.08 -3.70 21.75
N PHE A 38 17.31 -3.76 22.85
CA PHE A 38 15.94 -4.25 22.82
C PHE A 38 14.92 -3.10 22.66
N ASN A 39 15.03 -2.04 23.44
CA ASN A 39 14.07 -0.93 23.44
C ASN A 39 14.62 0.37 22.83
N GLY A 40 15.94 0.40 22.49
CA GLY A 40 16.63 1.56 21.94
C GLY A 40 16.79 2.73 22.91
N GLU A 41 16.58 2.53 24.22
CA GLU A 41 16.80 3.58 25.21
C GLU A 41 18.27 3.73 25.57
N PRO A 42 18.72 4.98 25.87
CA PRO A 42 20.08 5.20 26.28
C PRO A 42 20.37 4.53 27.63
N ILE A 43 21.53 3.88 27.74
CA ILE A 43 22.02 3.31 28.98
C ILE A 43 22.92 4.36 29.60
N LEU A 44 22.37 5.15 30.53
CA LEU A 44 23.08 6.26 31.17
C LEU A 44 24.01 5.78 32.26
N GLY A 45 25.03 6.58 32.55
CA GLY A 45 25.98 6.37 33.64
C GLY A 45 27.39 6.04 33.17
N ASN A 46 28.21 5.61 34.14
CA ASN A 46 29.60 5.28 33.87
C ASN A 46 29.75 3.83 33.43
N HIS A 47 30.34 3.62 32.27
CA HIS A 47 30.60 2.31 31.69
C HIS A 47 32.08 2.09 31.43
N ILE A 48 32.46 0.83 31.20
CA ILE A 48 33.85 0.45 30.92
C ILE A 48 34.00 0.25 29.44
N PHE A 49 35.10 0.75 28.91
CA PHE A 49 35.45 0.65 27.50
C PHE A 49 36.90 0.16 27.37
N GLU A 50 37.11 -0.97 26.72
CA GLU A 50 38.44 -1.54 26.46
C GLU A 50 38.80 -1.33 24.98
N ILE A 51 40.08 -0.98 24.73
CA ILE A 51 40.62 -0.80 23.40
C ILE A 51 41.72 -1.84 23.16
N ARG A 52 41.54 -2.66 22.10
CA ARG A 52 42.51 -3.69 21.69
C ARG A 52 43.00 -3.51 20.25
N THR A 53 44.20 -4.04 19.94
CA THR A 53 44.70 -4.12 18.57
C THR A 53 44.22 -5.39 17.86
N THR A 54 44.47 -5.49 16.52
CA THR A 54 44.29 -6.70 15.71
C THR A 54 44.95 -7.97 16.25
N GLY A 55 45.98 -7.85 17.08
CA GLY A 55 46.65 -8.96 17.74
C GLY A 55 46.13 -9.25 19.15
N ASN A 56 44.92 -8.75 19.48
CA ASN A 56 44.31 -8.88 20.84
C ASN A 56 45.12 -8.28 21.97
N LYS A 57 46.14 -7.46 21.67
CA LYS A 57 46.95 -6.75 22.69
C LYS A 57 46.13 -5.59 23.25
N LEU A 58 45.96 -5.56 24.57
CA LEU A 58 45.26 -4.48 25.26
C LEU A 58 46.09 -3.20 25.16
N ILE A 59 45.54 -2.08 24.71
CA ILE A 59 46.19 -0.78 24.58
C ILE A 59 45.71 0.16 25.68
N ALA A 60 44.41 0.15 25.95
CA ALA A 60 43.82 0.89 27.02
C ALA A 60 42.83 -0.01 27.76
N ASP A 61 43.05 -0.20 29.04
CA ASP A 61 42.18 -0.95 29.92
C ASP A 61 41.32 0.01 30.74
N SER A 62 40.07 -0.36 30.89
CA SER A 62 39.16 0.30 31.84
C SER A 62 38.98 1.81 31.63
N VAL A 63 38.95 2.26 30.35
CA VAL A 63 38.57 3.63 30.05
C VAL A 63 37.14 3.82 30.49
N LYS A 64 36.92 4.67 31.49
CA LYS A 64 35.56 5.03 31.94
C LYS A 64 34.95 6.04 30.96
N ILE A 65 33.84 5.68 30.41
CA ILE A 65 33.03 6.59 29.61
C ILE A 65 31.79 6.98 30.42
N ASN A 66 31.49 8.25 30.44
CA ASN A 66 30.24 8.78 30.99
C ASN A 66 29.24 8.95 29.87
N VAL A 67 28.13 8.24 29.97
CA VAL A 67 27.04 8.30 29.00
C VAL A 67 25.97 9.19 29.56
N GLU A 68 25.76 10.35 28.93
CA GLU A 68 24.87 11.42 29.41
C GLU A 68 23.88 11.87 28.36
N GLY A 69 22.83 12.56 28.82
CA GLY A 69 21.79 13.17 28.01
C GLY A 69 20.78 12.20 27.43
N ASP A 70 19.72 12.75 26.85
CA ASP A 70 18.58 11.99 26.33
C ASP A 70 18.92 11.01 25.19
N ASN A 71 20.12 11.11 24.61
CA ASN A 71 20.56 10.27 23.50
C ASN A 71 21.66 9.27 23.88
N GLY A 72 21.99 9.13 25.17
CA GLY A 72 23.05 8.21 25.65
C GLY A 72 24.42 8.43 24.99
N ARG A 73 24.80 9.68 24.79
CA ARG A 73 26.04 10.04 24.07
C ARG A 73 27.26 9.97 24.98
N PHE A 74 28.36 9.54 24.39
CA PHE A 74 29.68 9.62 24.99
C PHE A 74 30.70 10.18 24.02
N VAL A 75 31.80 10.76 24.56
CA VAL A 75 32.97 11.17 23.80
C VAL A 75 34.18 10.68 24.59
N VAL A 76 35.11 9.98 23.92
CA VAL A 76 36.33 9.47 24.54
C VAL A 76 37.54 9.71 23.64
N GLN A 77 38.65 10.17 24.23
CA GLN A 77 39.92 10.33 23.54
C GLN A 77 40.67 9.00 23.50
N VAL A 78 41.14 8.61 22.33
CA VAL A 78 41.86 7.34 22.14
C VAL A 78 43.13 7.54 21.31
N PRO A 79 44.18 6.73 21.50
CA PRO A 79 45.39 6.76 20.66
C PRO A 79 45.03 6.45 19.21
N MET A 80 45.68 7.13 18.26
CA MET A 80 45.48 6.89 16.85
C MET A 80 46.01 5.54 16.39
N MET A 81 45.13 4.76 15.77
CA MET A 81 45.50 3.43 15.26
C MET A 81 44.86 3.15 13.91
N LYS A 82 45.48 2.23 13.15
CA LYS A 82 44.93 1.77 11.84
C LYS A 82 43.70 0.88 11.98
N TYR A 83 43.50 0.29 13.16
CA TYR A 83 42.43 -0.65 13.44
C TYR A 83 42.16 -0.67 14.94
N TYR A 84 40.90 -0.68 15.32
CA TYR A 84 40.44 -0.75 16.70
C TYR A 84 39.51 -1.94 16.90
N SER A 85 39.67 -2.66 17.98
CA SER A 85 38.71 -3.58 18.54
C SER A 85 38.22 -2.97 19.86
N LEU A 86 37.00 -2.48 19.88
CA LEU A 86 36.39 -1.73 20.96
C LEU A 86 35.43 -2.63 21.72
N THR A 87 35.71 -2.93 22.99
CA THR A 87 34.83 -3.75 23.82
C THR A 87 34.12 -2.88 24.83
N PHE A 88 32.81 -2.82 24.74
CA PHE A 88 31.93 -2.14 25.69
C PHE A 88 31.50 -3.11 26.79
N ILE A 89 31.67 -2.73 28.02
CA ILE A 89 31.33 -3.52 29.21
C ILE A 89 30.36 -2.69 30.06
N VAL A 90 29.11 -3.11 30.07
CA VAL A 90 28.02 -2.46 30.82
C VAL A 90 27.48 -3.47 31.83
N SER A 91 27.34 -3.06 33.10
CA SER A 91 26.81 -3.93 34.15
C SER A 91 25.39 -4.40 33.80
N GLY A 92 25.17 -5.71 33.84
CA GLY A 92 23.88 -6.31 33.49
C GLY A 92 23.65 -6.57 32.00
N TYR A 93 24.60 -6.26 31.13
CA TYR A 93 24.57 -6.47 29.68
C TYR A 93 25.64 -7.42 29.20
N ASP A 94 25.41 -8.07 28.06
CA ASP A 94 26.44 -8.83 27.35
C ASP A 94 27.50 -7.87 26.79
N ASN A 95 28.78 -8.24 26.88
CA ASN A 95 29.85 -7.42 26.31
C ASN A 95 29.69 -7.27 24.79
N LYS A 96 29.85 -6.06 24.31
CA LYS A 96 29.79 -5.76 22.87
C LYS A 96 31.15 -5.42 22.32
N VAL A 97 31.56 -6.15 21.26
CA VAL A 97 32.81 -5.85 20.54
C VAL A 97 32.46 -5.18 19.20
N ILE A 98 33.09 -4.03 18.94
CA ILE A 98 32.98 -3.31 17.68
C ILE A 98 34.38 -3.22 17.05
N GLU A 99 34.51 -3.75 15.85
CA GLU A 99 35.69 -3.58 15.03
C GLU A 99 35.53 -2.32 14.17
N PHE A 100 36.49 -1.40 14.33
CA PHE A 100 36.45 -0.13 13.63
C PHE A 100 37.77 0.16 12.92
N LYS A 101 37.66 0.45 11.59
CA LYS A 101 38.79 0.79 10.77
C LYS A 101 38.60 2.18 10.19
N PRO A 102 39.23 3.22 10.77
CA PRO A 102 39.11 4.58 10.25
C PRO A 102 39.69 4.69 8.83
N THR A 103 39.10 5.48 7.99
CA THR A 103 39.62 5.80 6.65
C THR A 103 40.75 6.84 6.77
N LYS A 104 41.79 6.74 5.94
CA LYS A 104 42.92 7.69 5.94
C LYS A 104 42.49 9.17 5.77
N LEU A 105 41.34 9.45 5.09
CA LEU A 105 40.78 10.79 4.90
C LEU A 105 40.09 11.38 6.15
N ALA A 106 39.65 10.52 7.10
CA ALA A 106 38.92 10.96 8.29
C ALA A 106 39.87 11.36 9.46
N LEU A 107 41.17 11.13 9.30
CA LEU A 107 42.16 11.32 10.36
C LEU A 107 42.81 12.71 10.22
N LYS A 108 42.22 13.72 10.87
CA LYS A 108 42.84 15.03 11.13
C LYS A 108 43.11 15.16 12.63
N PRO A 109 44.08 15.98 13.04
CA PRO A 109 44.32 16.25 14.46
C PRO A 109 43.06 16.69 15.17
N GLY A 110 42.69 16.00 16.26
CA GLY A 110 41.47 16.26 17.01
C GLY A 110 40.17 15.81 16.32
N ALA A 111 40.26 14.98 15.27
CA ALA A 111 39.08 14.51 14.53
C ALA A 111 38.15 13.73 15.44
N LEU A 112 36.85 14.03 15.34
CA LEU A 112 35.77 13.31 16.00
C LEU A 112 35.26 12.21 15.06
N LEU A 113 35.43 10.95 15.45
CA LEU A 113 35.00 9.75 14.72
C LEU A 113 33.71 9.22 15.33
N TRP A 114 32.65 9.22 14.58
CA TRP A 114 31.37 8.68 15.03
C TRP A 114 31.32 7.17 14.85
N LEU A 115 31.09 6.48 15.99
CA LEU A 115 30.75 5.06 16.00
C LEU A 115 29.24 4.88 15.70
N PRO A 116 28.85 3.76 15.11
CA PRO A 116 27.44 3.38 15.10
C PRO A 116 26.93 3.23 16.53
N ASP A 117 25.62 3.38 16.74
CA ASP A 117 25.00 3.18 18.04
C ASP A 117 25.43 1.82 18.63
N VAL A 118 25.94 1.85 19.86
CA VAL A 118 26.39 0.67 20.57
C VAL A 118 25.21 0.02 21.27
N GLU A 119 24.57 -0.91 20.55
CA GLU A 119 23.45 -1.64 21.08
C GLU A 119 23.94 -2.75 22.03
N MET A 120 23.58 -2.64 23.29
CA MET A 120 23.88 -3.60 24.34
C MET A 120 22.66 -4.45 24.63
N PHE A 121 22.86 -5.77 24.77
CA PHE A 121 21.79 -6.70 25.11
C PHE A 121 21.88 -7.15 26.56
N PRO A 122 20.78 -7.10 27.36
CA PRO A 122 20.81 -7.50 28.75
C PRO A 122 21.20 -8.96 28.91
N LYS A 123 22.04 -9.25 29.91
CA LYS A 123 22.33 -10.62 30.35
C LYS A 123 21.04 -11.26 30.84
N MET A 124 20.75 -12.48 30.40
CA MET A 124 19.53 -13.21 30.77
C MET A 124 19.31 -13.41 32.28
N ASN A 125 20.33 -13.19 33.10
CA ASN A 125 20.32 -13.39 34.55
C ASN A 125 20.40 -12.08 35.36
N ALA A 126 20.34 -10.90 34.73
CA ALA A 126 20.39 -9.62 35.43
C ALA A 126 19.12 -9.40 36.27
N LYS A 127 19.27 -9.21 37.59
CA LYS A 127 18.18 -8.72 38.44
C LYS A 127 17.73 -7.33 37.94
N LEU A 128 16.50 -7.24 37.45
CA LEU A 128 15.90 -5.95 37.16
C LEU A 128 15.74 -5.15 38.46
N LEU A 129 16.46 -4.06 38.60
CA LEU A 129 16.25 -3.09 39.67
C LEU A 129 14.82 -2.50 39.52
N ASN A 130 14.12 -2.42 40.65
CA ASN A 130 12.77 -1.84 40.69
C ASN A 130 12.80 -0.39 40.17
N GLU A 131 12.01 -0.12 39.16
CA GLU A 131 11.83 1.23 38.61
C GLU A 131 11.17 2.13 39.66
N VAL A 132 11.85 3.19 40.08
CA VAL A 132 11.28 4.23 40.92
C VAL A 132 10.28 5.01 40.05
N THR A 133 9.00 4.89 40.32
CA THR A 133 7.96 5.60 39.61
C THR A 133 7.96 7.08 40.05
N ALA A 134 8.70 7.93 39.36
CA ALA A 134 8.53 9.38 39.52
C ALA A 134 7.24 9.80 38.78
N THR A 135 6.27 10.34 39.50
CA THR A 135 5.03 10.93 38.99
C THR A 135 5.33 12.33 38.43
N ALA A 136 6.15 12.41 37.37
CA ALA A 136 6.25 13.59 36.53
C ALA A 136 5.26 13.46 35.38
N THR A 137 4.67 14.56 34.94
CA THR A 137 3.76 14.61 33.77
C THR A 137 4.50 14.08 32.55
N ARG A 138 4.20 12.86 32.13
CA ARG A 138 4.92 12.17 31.05
C ARG A 138 4.64 12.89 29.73
N VAL A 139 5.68 13.31 29.03
CA VAL A 139 5.57 13.89 27.69
C VAL A 139 5.02 12.84 26.74
N LYS A 140 3.91 13.15 26.05
CA LYS A 140 3.22 12.19 25.14
C LYS A 140 3.98 11.95 23.85
N MET A 141 4.63 12.98 23.31
CA MET A 141 5.32 12.95 22.01
C MET A 141 6.57 13.84 22.05
N VAL A 142 7.66 13.34 21.47
CA VAL A 142 8.94 14.06 21.33
C VAL A 142 9.43 13.92 19.90
N MET A 143 9.95 15.02 19.32
CA MET A 143 10.66 14.98 18.04
C MET A 143 12.16 14.80 18.29
N LYS A 144 12.73 13.67 17.88
CA LYS A 144 14.16 13.37 17.93
C LYS A 144 14.75 13.40 16.51
N GLY A 145 15.23 14.54 16.09
CA GLY A 145 15.69 14.73 14.71
C GLY A 145 14.51 14.67 13.72
N ASP A 146 14.50 13.67 12.86
CA ASP A 146 13.43 13.35 11.90
C ASP A 146 12.49 12.24 12.39
N THR A 147 12.72 11.74 13.63
CA THR A 147 11.91 10.68 14.24
C THR A 147 10.88 11.26 15.20
N ILE A 148 9.63 10.87 15.03
CA ILE A 148 8.56 11.13 16.01
C ILE A 148 8.56 9.97 17.00
N GLU A 149 8.74 10.26 18.29
CA GLU A 149 8.67 9.26 19.34
C GLU A 149 7.47 9.51 20.24
N TYR A 150 6.60 8.51 20.38
CA TYR A 150 5.44 8.52 21.27
C TYR A 150 5.70 7.63 22.47
N ASN A 151 5.53 8.15 23.68
CA ASN A 151 5.62 7.39 24.92
C ASN A 151 4.31 6.65 25.20
N ALA A 152 4.29 5.33 25.01
CA ALA A 152 3.06 4.54 25.19
C ALA A 152 2.45 4.64 26.60
N ALA A 153 3.29 4.80 27.63
CA ALA A 153 2.84 4.92 29.03
C ALA A 153 2.16 6.27 29.35
N ALA A 154 2.25 7.26 28.46
CA ALA A 154 1.56 8.53 28.60
C ALA A 154 0.10 8.49 28.10
N PHE A 155 -0.33 7.40 27.47
CA PHE A 155 -1.69 7.19 26.98
C PHE A 155 -2.41 6.21 27.90
N GLN A 156 -3.46 6.69 28.56
CA GLN A 156 -4.33 5.81 29.35
C GLN A 156 -5.32 5.13 28.42
N LEU A 157 -5.27 3.82 28.37
CA LEU A 157 -6.15 3.00 27.54
C LEU A 157 -6.96 2.07 28.43
N SER A 158 -8.12 1.67 27.93
CA SER A 158 -8.94 0.65 28.58
C SER A 158 -8.16 -0.64 28.75
N GLU A 159 -8.38 -1.34 29.84
CA GLU A 159 -7.68 -2.58 30.10
C GLU A 159 -8.02 -3.62 29.04
N GLY A 160 -6.97 -4.24 28.54
CA GLY A 160 -7.10 -5.21 27.48
C GLY A 160 -7.10 -4.61 26.07
N SER A 161 -6.82 -3.33 25.93
CA SER A 161 -6.63 -2.69 24.63
C SER A 161 -5.49 -3.32 23.86
N MET A 162 -5.67 -3.47 22.55
CA MET A 162 -4.63 -3.89 21.62
C MET A 162 -3.90 -2.67 21.04
N LEU A 163 -2.90 -2.92 20.22
CA LEU A 163 -2.08 -1.89 19.58
C LEU A 163 -2.91 -0.89 18.75
N ASP A 164 -4.00 -1.34 18.15
CA ASP A 164 -4.91 -0.49 17.38
C ASP A 164 -5.46 0.66 18.22
N ASN A 165 -5.89 0.39 19.47
CA ASN A 165 -6.38 1.41 20.38
C ASN A 165 -5.27 2.40 20.80
N LEU A 166 -4.05 1.90 20.97
CA LEU A 166 -2.90 2.76 21.25
C LEU A 166 -2.64 3.69 20.06
N ILE A 167 -2.61 3.17 18.84
CA ILE A 167 -2.34 3.98 17.63
C ILE A 167 -3.46 5.01 17.40
N LYS A 168 -4.73 4.64 17.58
CA LYS A 168 -5.85 5.60 17.53
C LYS A 168 -5.72 6.72 18.56
N ALA A 169 -5.01 6.46 19.67
CA ALA A 169 -4.76 7.45 20.71
C ALA A 169 -3.57 8.37 20.42
N LEU A 170 -2.68 8.05 19.46
CA LEU A 170 -1.51 8.86 19.15
C LEU A 170 -1.90 10.17 18.46
N PRO A 171 -1.32 11.29 18.86
CA PRO A 171 -1.50 12.57 18.16
C PRO A 171 -1.00 12.51 16.72
N GLY A 172 -1.79 13.01 15.78
CA GLY A 172 -1.44 13.01 14.35
C GLY A 172 -1.51 11.64 13.68
N ALA A 173 -1.82 10.57 14.41
CA ALA A 173 -2.05 9.26 13.84
C ALA A 173 -3.53 9.08 13.46
N GLU A 174 -3.75 8.57 12.27
CA GLU A 174 -5.05 8.08 11.84
C GLU A 174 -4.92 6.61 11.51
N LEU A 175 -5.67 5.79 12.22
CA LEU A 175 -5.85 4.40 11.90
C LEU A 175 -7.13 4.29 11.07
N HIS A 176 -6.95 4.06 9.78
CA HIS A 176 -8.07 3.79 8.88
C HIS A 176 -8.61 2.39 9.16
N GLU A 177 -9.90 2.21 8.93
CA GLU A 177 -10.61 0.97 9.23
C GLU A 177 -10.06 -0.26 8.49
N ASN A 178 -9.41 -0.05 7.35
CA ASN A 178 -8.68 -1.09 6.60
C ASN A 178 -7.29 -1.46 7.19
N GLY A 179 -6.96 -0.99 8.39
CA GLY A 179 -5.65 -1.19 9.01
C GLY A 179 -4.54 -0.28 8.47
N ARG A 180 -4.83 0.57 7.48
CA ARG A 180 -3.88 1.56 6.98
C ARG A 180 -3.63 2.62 8.04
N ILE A 181 -2.37 2.88 8.31
CA ILE A 181 -1.96 3.91 9.27
C ILE A 181 -1.45 5.10 8.49
N THR A 182 -1.90 6.29 8.83
CA THR A 182 -1.28 7.53 8.40
C THR A 182 -0.81 8.32 9.62
N ILE A 183 0.36 8.91 9.50
CA ILE A 183 0.88 9.84 10.50
C ILE A 183 0.99 11.20 9.83
N ASN A 184 0.24 12.16 10.40
CA ASN A 184 0.19 13.51 9.84
C ASN A 184 -0.26 13.54 8.36
N GLY A 185 -1.17 12.65 7.96
CA GLY A 185 -1.65 12.49 6.59
C GLY A 185 -0.71 11.73 5.66
N GLU A 186 0.49 11.35 6.11
CA GLU A 186 1.44 10.55 5.33
C GLU A 186 1.30 9.06 5.64
N PHE A 187 1.31 8.22 4.60
CA PHE A 187 1.12 6.78 4.73
C PHE A 187 2.33 6.09 5.37
N VAL A 188 2.08 5.30 6.42
CA VAL A 188 3.06 4.40 7.04
C VAL A 188 3.14 3.12 6.20
N SER A 189 4.26 2.94 5.52
CA SER A 189 4.46 1.82 4.58
C SER A 189 4.67 0.47 5.26
N SER A 190 5.19 0.47 6.49
CA SER A 190 5.49 -0.75 7.25
C SER A 190 5.34 -0.52 8.74
N LEU A 191 4.74 -1.48 9.43
CA LEU A 191 4.75 -1.57 10.88
C LEU A 191 5.80 -2.61 11.30
N MET A 192 6.72 -2.15 12.15
CA MET A 192 7.81 -2.94 12.68
C MET A 192 7.61 -3.20 14.17
N VAL A 193 8.16 -4.29 14.68
CA VAL A 193 8.25 -4.56 16.12
C VAL A 193 9.71 -4.75 16.49
N ASN A 194 10.20 -3.90 17.37
CA ASN A 194 11.63 -3.87 17.78
C ASN A 194 12.61 -3.79 16.61
N GLY A 195 12.31 -2.97 15.61
CA GLY A 195 13.16 -2.74 14.43
C GLY A 195 13.07 -3.81 13.35
N ARG A 196 12.16 -4.77 13.46
CA ARG A 196 11.96 -5.83 12.48
C ARG A 196 10.60 -5.72 11.83
N ASP A 197 10.54 -5.96 10.52
CA ASP A 197 9.28 -6.05 9.83
C ASP A 197 8.45 -7.20 10.42
N PHE A 198 7.24 -6.90 10.84
CA PHE A 198 6.31 -7.85 11.40
C PHE A 198 5.29 -8.22 10.32
N PHE A 199 5.17 -9.51 9.99
CA PHE A 199 4.37 -9.98 8.84
C PHE A 199 4.59 -9.13 7.58
N LYS A 200 5.86 -8.93 7.19
CA LYS A 200 6.29 -8.06 6.07
C LYS A 200 5.83 -6.58 6.19
N GLY A 201 5.68 -6.11 7.41
CA GLY A 201 5.21 -4.76 7.68
C GLY A 201 3.70 -4.59 7.62
N ASP A 202 2.93 -5.68 7.45
CA ASP A 202 1.47 -5.62 7.53
C ASP A 202 1.02 -5.26 8.96
N PRO A 203 0.41 -4.08 9.15
CA PRO A 203 0.07 -3.61 10.49
C PRO A 203 -1.07 -4.38 11.13
N ARG A 204 -1.93 -5.03 10.37
CA ARG A 204 -3.21 -5.60 10.84
C ARG A 204 -3.04 -6.70 11.86
N VAL A 205 -2.04 -7.57 11.68
CA VAL A 205 -1.77 -8.64 12.66
C VAL A 205 -1.31 -8.05 13.99
N ALA A 206 -0.37 -7.10 13.95
CA ALA A 206 0.10 -6.43 15.15
C ALA A 206 -1.01 -5.62 15.82
N LEU A 207 -1.79 -4.87 15.04
CA LEU A 207 -2.90 -4.05 15.51
C LEU A 207 -3.92 -4.83 16.32
N SER A 208 -4.31 -6.00 15.82
CA SER A 208 -5.37 -6.81 16.43
C SER A 208 -4.90 -7.73 17.55
N ASN A 209 -3.59 -8.03 17.62
CA ASN A 209 -3.09 -9.11 18.47
C ASN A 209 -2.00 -8.69 19.45
N LEU A 210 -1.28 -7.57 19.20
CA LEU A 210 -0.27 -7.10 20.13
C LEU A 210 -0.91 -6.26 21.26
N PRO A 211 -0.84 -6.70 22.53
CA PRO A 211 -1.46 -5.94 23.63
C PRO A 211 -0.76 -4.61 23.84
N ALA A 212 -1.52 -3.51 23.96
CA ALA A 212 -0.98 -2.17 24.13
C ALA A 212 -0.10 -2.02 25.38
N TYR A 213 -0.39 -2.76 26.45
CA TYR A 213 0.39 -2.71 27.69
C TYR A 213 1.83 -3.27 27.54
N THR A 214 2.11 -4.03 26.48
CA THR A 214 3.47 -4.55 26.19
C THR A 214 4.36 -3.49 25.54
N VAL A 215 3.77 -2.41 25.02
CA VAL A 215 4.46 -1.36 24.28
C VAL A 215 5.10 -0.37 25.26
N ASN A 216 6.38 -0.04 25.02
CA ASN A 216 7.09 1.02 25.73
C ASN A 216 6.93 2.35 24.98
N LYS A 217 7.29 2.37 23.71
CA LYS A 217 7.19 3.55 22.83
C LYS A 217 6.94 3.17 21.39
N ILE A 218 6.47 4.12 20.62
CA ILE A 218 6.29 4.00 19.17
C ILE A 218 7.17 5.07 18.51
N GLN A 219 8.00 4.64 17.57
CA GLN A 219 8.88 5.51 16.78
C GLN A 219 8.39 5.55 15.34
N VAL A 220 8.27 6.75 14.78
CA VAL A 220 7.90 6.94 13.37
C VAL A 220 9.04 7.70 12.69
N TYR A 221 9.64 7.06 11.69
CA TYR A 221 10.79 7.60 10.98
C TYR A 221 10.84 7.10 9.54
N ARG A 222 11.66 7.74 8.71
CA ARG A 222 11.92 7.27 7.35
C ARG A 222 12.98 6.18 7.39
N LYS A 223 12.60 5.00 6.90
CA LYS A 223 13.51 3.85 6.78
C LYS A 223 14.36 4.03 5.52
N GLU A 224 15.64 4.15 5.71
CA GLU A 224 16.59 4.21 4.61
C GLU A 224 16.62 2.89 3.85
N ASP A 225 16.61 2.95 2.52
CA ASP A 225 16.88 1.79 1.68
C ASP A 225 18.30 1.29 1.96
N GLU A 226 18.46 0.00 2.26
CA GLU A 226 19.75 -0.59 2.60
C GLU A 226 20.78 -0.41 1.47
N MET A 227 20.33 -0.46 0.21
CA MET A 227 21.19 -0.25 -0.96
C MET A 227 21.68 1.20 -1.08
N LYS A 228 20.79 2.17 -0.82
CA LYS A 228 21.16 3.59 -0.76
C LYS A 228 22.12 3.87 0.38
N GLY A 229 21.86 3.29 1.55
CA GLY A 229 22.67 3.44 2.75
C GLY A 229 24.09 2.89 2.60
N LEU A 230 24.28 1.80 1.87
CA LEU A 230 25.60 1.22 1.58
C LEU A 230 26.53 2.22 0.88
N ASN A 231 26.00 3.02 -0.02
CA ASN A 231 26.77 4.07 -0.75
C ASN A 231 26.78 5.42 -0.03
N GLY A 232 26.20 5.51 1.17
CA GLY A 232 26.16 6.73 1.97
C GLY A 232 25.27 7.81 1.37
N MET A 233 24.28 7.44 0.56
CA MET A 233 23.29 8.37 0.06
C MET A 233 22.45 8.93 1.20
N ALA A 234 22.08 10.20 1.12
CA ALA A 234 21.25 10.81 2.14
C ALA A 234 19.83 10.27 2.10
N LYS A 235 19.21 10.14 3.27
CA LYS A 235 17.77 9.91 3.38
C LYS A 235 16.99 11.00 2.65
N THR A 236 15.98 10.59 1.91
CA THR A 236 15.13 11.50 1.15
C THR A 236 13.70 11.48 1.71
N LYS A 237 12.87 12.46 1.35
CA LYS A 237 11.43 12.43 1.68
C LYS A 237 10.67 11.30 0.94
N GLU A 238 11.29 10.66 -0.02
CA GLU A 238 10.74 9.52 -0.78
C GLU A 238 11.00 8.19 -0.10
N ASP A 239 11.94 8.15 0.86
CA ASP A 239 12.16 6.96 1.66
C ASP A 239 10.90 6.64 2.47
N PRO A 240 10.51 5.36 2.55
CA PRO A 240 9.25 4.95 3.16
C PRO A 240 9.17 5.35 4.63
N LEU A 241 8.05 5.96 5.02
CA LEU A 241 7.73 6.22 6.42
C LEU A 241 7.37 4.90 7.08
N VAL A 242 8.02 4.56 8.19
CA VAL A 242 7.75 3.34 8.97
C VAL A 242 7.38 3.67 10.40
N MET A 243 6.59 2.79 11.01
CA MET A 243 6.24 2.84 12.42
C MET A 243 6.88 1.65 13.14
N ASP A 244 7.73 1.90 14.11
CA ASP A 244 8.41 0.87 14.88
C ASP A 244 7.89 0.85 16.32
N VAL A 245 7.26 -0.24 16.71
CA VAL A 245 6.70 -0.49 18.04
C VAL A 245 7.78 -1.12 18.91
N LYS A 246 8.29 -0.37 19.88
CA LYS A 246 9.27 -0.85 20.85
C LYS A 246 8.57 -1.44 22.07
N LEU A 247 8.81 -2.70 22.33
CA LEU A 247 8.25 -3.40 23.49
C LEU A 247 9.02 -3.05 24.77
N LYS A 248 8.35 -3.16 25.92
CA LYS A 248 8.99 -3.00 27.23
C LYS A 248 10.04 -4.10 27.47
N ARG A 249 11.05 -3.80 28.27
CA ARG A 249 12.16 -4.70 28.61
C ARG A 249 11.73 -6.06 29.15
N GLU A 250 10.70 -6.06 29.96
CA GLU A 250 10.13 -7.29 30.55
C GLU A 250 9.52 -8.24 29.50
N TYR A 251 9.28 -7.72 28.29
CA TYR A 251 8.83 -8.46 27.11
C TYR A 251 9.97 -8.70 26.11
N ALA A 252 11.24 -8.68 26.55
CA ALA A 252 12.41 -8.98 25.70
C ALA A 252 12.43 -10.44 25.21
N LYS A 253 11.87 -11.36 26.00
CA LYS A 253 11.68 -12.78 25.68
C LYS A 253 10.40 -13.23 26.31
N GLY A 254 9.57 -13.92 25.55
CA GLY A 254 8.31 -14.43 26.07
C GLY A 254 7.43 -15.10 25.03
N LEU A 255 6.27 -15.48 25.48
CA LEU A 255 5.16 -15.96 24.65
C LEU A 255 3.96 -15.06 24.93
N ILE A 256 3.41 -14.47 23.88
CA ILE A 256 2.11 -13.77 23.90
C ILE A 256 1.16 -14.59 23.05
N SER A 257 -0.02 -14.86 23.58
CA SER A 257 -1.07 -15.53 22.79
C SER A 257 -2.47 -15.04 23.14
N ASN A 258 -3.32 -14.99 22.12
CA ASN A 258 -4.73 -14.60 22.23
C ASN A 258 -5.58 -15.65 21.53
N TYR A 259 -6.65 -16.06 22.19
CA TYR A 259 -7.65 -16.99 21.68
C TYR A 259 -9.02 -16.33 21.80
N GLU A 260 -9.72 -16.14 20.70
CA GLU A 260 -11.04 -15.49 20.67
C GLU A 260 -12.04 -16.41 19.98
N LEU A 261 -13.15 -16.67 20.64
CA LEU A 261 -14.31 -17.39 20.09
C LEU A 261 -15.55 -16.52 20.26
N GLY A 262 -16.33 -16.39 19.21
CA GLY A 262 -17.57 -15.62 19.22
C GLY A 262 -18.70 -16.36 18.53
N LEU A 263 -19.89 -16.27 19.10
CA LEU A 263 -21.12 -16.82 18.55
C LEU A 263 -22.25 -15.79 18.67
N GLY A 264 -23.11 -15.74 17.68
CA GLY A 264 -24.19 -14.79 17.60
C GLY A 264 -25.19 -15.12 16.50
N SER A 265 -26.06 -14.19 16.21
CA SER A 265 -27.09 -14.32 15.19
C SER A 265 -27.36 -12.97 14.52
N THR A 266 -27.92 -13.01 13.33
CA THR A 266 -28.55 -11.85 12.69
C THR A 266 -29.68 -11.30 13.55
N LEU A 267 -29.90 -9.99 13.51
CA LEU A 267 -30.88 -9.30 14.36
C LEU A 267 -32.28 -9.22 13.70
N TYR A 268 -32.36 -9.00 12.40
CA TYR A 268 -33.60 -8.66 11.70
C TYR A 268 -34.01 -9.66 10.63
N ASP A 269 -33.07 -10.29 9.99
CA ASP A 269 -33.32 -11.28 8.94
C ASP A 269 -33.63 -12.66 9.55
N ARG A 270 -33.94 -13.65 8.68
CA ARG A 270 -34.01 -15.04 9.09
C ARG A 270 -32.79 -15.39 9.91
N ALA A 271 -32.97 -15.98 11.09
CA ALA A 271 -31.89 -16.31 12.02
C ALA A 271 -30.76 -17.07 11.29
N ASP A 272 -29.61 -16.41 11.12
CA ASP A 272 -28.38 -16.96 10.56
C ASP A 272 -27.28 -16.91 11.60
N LEU A 273 -26.61 -18.05 11.80
CA LEU A 273 -25.53 -18.16 12.78
C LEU A 273 -24.34 -17.31 12.36
N LYS A 274 -23.98 -16.34 13.20
CA LYS A 274 -22.76 -15.55 13.09
C LYS A 274 -21.71 -16.10 14.03
N TRP A 275 -20.49 -16.27 13.53
CA TRP A 275 -19.42 -16.89 14.30
C TRP A 275 -18.06 -16.29 13.97
N LEU A 276 -17.17 -16.37 14.97
CA LEU A 276 -15.81 -15.89 14.93
C LEU A 276 -14.90 -16.85 15.70
N GLY A 277 -13.78 -17.23 15.13
CA GLY A 277 -12.70 -17.93 15.79
C GLY A 277 -11.36 -17.32 15.42
N ARG A 278 -10.56 -16.90 16.42
CA ARG A 278 -9.22 -16.32 16.21
C ARG A 278 -8.22 -16.93 17.16
N VAL A 279 -7.05 -17.19 16.64
CA VAL A 279 -5.89 -17.62 17.41
C VAL A 279 -4.69 -16.80 16.96
N PHE A 280 -3.95 -16.29 17.91
CA PHE A 280 -2.65 -15.68 17.68
C PHE A 280 -1.68 -16.14 18.75
N ALA A 281 -0.47 -16.54 18.38
CA ALA A 281 0.61 -16.82 19.30
C ALA A 281 1.93 -16.30 18.72
N MET A 282 2.72 -15.63 19.55
CA MET A 282 4.05 -15.13 19.19
C MET A 282 5.05 -15.47 20.29
N TYR A 283 6.01 -16.32 19.94
CA TYR A 283 7.22 -16.52 20.77
C TYR A 283 8.33 -15.63 20.22
N TYR A 284 9.00 -14.91 21.08
CA TYR A 284 10.03 -13.96 20.68
C TYR A 284 11.20 -13.93 21.66
N THR A 285 12.38 -13.63 21.10
CA THR A 285 13.65 -13.40 21.77
C THR A 285 14.37 -12.24 21.09
N PRO A 286 15.45 -11.70 21.63
CA PRO A 286 16.24 -10.66 20.93
C PRO A 286 16.76 -11.03 19.55
N VAL A 287 16.91 -12.33 19.25
CA VAL A 287 17.47 -12.82 17.97
C VAL A 287 16.47 -13.57 17.11
N GLN A 288 15.33 -13.99 17.66
CA GLN A 288 14.38 -14.87 16.97
C GLN A 288 12.94 -14.53 17.35
N SER A 289 12.04 -14.59 16.39
CA SER A 289 10.60 -14.58 16.62
C SER A 289 9.91 -15.60 15.74
N ILE A 290 8.88 -16.23 16.28
CA ILE A 290 7.94 -17.05 15.55
C ILE A 290 6.52 -16.61 15.93
N SER A 291 5.69 -16.32 14.94
CA SER A 291 4.30 -15.95 15.14
C SER A 291 3.40 -16.86 14.32
N VAL A 292 2.31 -17.28 14.92
CA VAL A 292 1.28 -18.11 14.28
C VAL A 292 -0.06 -17.43 14.47
N TYR A 293 -0.87 -17.38 13.45
CA TYR A 293 -2.24 -16.91 13.55
C TYR A 293 -3.21 -17.81 12.78
N ALA A 294 -4.45 -17.83 13.22
CA ALA A 294 -5.59 -18.33 12.47
C ALA A 294 -6.80 -17.42 12.70
N ASN A 295 -7.56 -17.15 11.68
CA ASN A 295 -8.80 -16.37 11.73
C ASN A 295 -9.84 -17.05 10.85
N ALA A 296 -11.03 -17.27 11.41
CA ALA A 296 -12.16 -17.83 10.70
C ALA A 296 -13.44 -17.13 11.15
N ASN A 297 -14.22 -16.56 10.21
CA ASN A 297 -15.45 -15.86 10.53
C ASN A 297 -16.38 -15.73 9.31
N ASN A 298 -17.66 -15.41 9.56
CA ASN A 298 -18.65 -15.02 8.56
C ASN A 298 -19.22 -13.60 8.81
N LEU A 299 -18.38 -12.72 9.34
CA LEU A 299 -18.73 -11.35 9.76
C LEU A 299 -18.24 -10.30 8.74
N ASN A 300 -17.83 -10.68 7.54
CA ASN A 300 -17.07 -9.84 6.60
C ASN A 300 -15.77 -9.29 7.18
N ASP A 301 -15.31 -9.78 8.32
CA ASP A 301 -14.08 -9.32 8.95
C ASP A 301 -12.85 -9.93 8.25
N THR A 302 -12.35 -9.20 7.26
CA THR A 302 -11.18 -9.57 6.44
C THR A 302 -9.87 -9.02 7.02
N ARG A 303 -9.80 -8.80 8.34
CA ARG A 303 -8.54 -8.44 9.01
C ARG A 303 -7.57 -9.62 8.93
N GLU A 304 -6.72 -9.56 7.94
CA GLU A 304 -5.76 -10.59 7.56
C GLU A 304 -4.36 -10.04 7.53
N THR A 305 -3.42 -10.97 7.44
CA THR A 305 -2.01 -10.66 7.21
C THR A 305 -1.66 -10.43 5.74
N SER A 306 -2.64 -10.57 4.82
CA SER A 306 -2.40 -10.34 3.40
C SER A 306 -2.56 -8.86 3.02
N SER A 307 -1.78 -8.41 2.05
CA SER A 307 -1.83 -7.03 1.54
C SER A 307 -3.16 -6.66 0.85
N SER A 308 -4.02 -7.63 0.59
CA SER A 308 -5.29 -7.48 -0.12
C SER A 308 -6.52 -7.43 0.78
N GLY A 309 -6.41 -7.86 2.04
CA GLY A 309 -7.55 -7.87 2.98
C GLY A 309 -7.83 -6.47 3.53
N THR A 310 -9.05 -5.97 3.30
CA THR A 310 -9.54 -4.72 3.91
C THR A 310 -10.88 -5.00 4.56
N TRP A 311 -11.01 -4.69 5.84
CA TRP A 311 -12.29 -4.71 6.51
C TRP A 311 -12.52 -3.37 7.22
N ILE A 312 -13.65 -2.78 6.96
CA ILE A 312 -14.04 -1.47 7.47
C ILE A 312 -15.42 -1.64 8.07
N LYS A 313 -15.63 -1.29 9.34
CA LYS A 313 -16.94 -1.40 10.01
C LYS A 313 -18.07 -0.68 9.28
N THR A 314 -17.76 0.48 8.71
CA THR A 314 -18.72 1.32 7.97
C THR A 314 -18.79 0.98 6.48
N ASP A 315 -17.84 0.21 5.97
CA ASP A 315 -17.81 -0.37 4.63
C ASP A 315 -17.23 -1.80 4.72
N PRO A 316 -18.00 -2.77 5.20
CA PRO A 316 -17.54 -4.15 5.37
C PRO A 316 -17.28 -4.88 4.05
N GLY A 317 -17.34 -4.16 2.93
CA GLY A 317 -17.22 -4.68 1.58
C GLY A 317 -18.55 -5.18 1.01
N SER A 318 -18.55 -5.35 -0.31
CA SER A 318 -19.72 -5.87 -1.03
C SER A 318 -19.85 -7.38 -0.86
N GLY A 319 -21.07 -7.85 -0.69
CA GLY A 319 -21.40 -9.25 -0.53
C GLY A 319 -21.30 -9.76 0.91
N GLU A 320 -21.75 -10.97 1.12
CA GLU A 320 -21.53 -11.73 2.36
C GLU A 320 -20.23 -12.52 2.23
N ILE A 321 -19.27 -12.23 3.12
CA ILE A 321 -17.93 -12.79 3.06
C ILE A 321 -17.68 -13.71 4.23
N THR A 322 -17.34 -14.96 3.94
CA THR A 322 -16.79 -15.91 4.92
C THR A 322 -15.30 -16.07 4.65
N VAL A 323 -14.48 -15.85 5.66
CA VAL A 323 -13.02 -15.94 5.58
C VAL A 323 -12.49 -17.01 6.50
N LYS A 324 -11.51 -17.78 6.03
CA LYS A 324 -10.68 -18.69 6.82
C LYS A 324 -9.24 -18.46 6.41
N SER A 325 -8.41 -17.96 7.31
CA SER A 325 -7.01 -17.68 7.04
C SER A 325 -6.11 -18.22 8.15
N ALA A 326 -4.90 -18.60 7.80
CA ALA A 326 -3.87 -19.01 8.74
C ALA A 326 -2.50 -18.61 8.19
N GLY A 327 -1.56 -18.36 9.10
CA GLY A 327 -0.19 -18.05 8.67
C GLY A 327 0.84 -18.25 9.77
N VAL A 328 2.07 -18.39 9.31
CA VAL A 328 3.26 -18.51 10.14
C VAL A 328 4.29 -17.51 9.65
N ASP A 329 4.83 -16.73 10.56
CA ASP A 329 5.96 -15.84 10.31
C ASP A 329 7.13 -16.26 11.20
N TYR A 330 8.28 -16.44 10.59
CA TYR A 330 9.51 -16.77 11.30
C TYR A 330 10.60 -15.76 10.94
N SER A 331 11.23 -15.17 11.94
CA SER A 331 12.36 -14.25 11.79
C SER A 331 13.50 -14.65 12.70
N ASN A 332 14.69 -14.65 12.14
CA ASN A 332 15.93 -14.91 12.87
C ASN A 332 17.02 -13.93 12.45
N GLU A 333 17.73 -13.38 13.40
CA GLU A 333 18.88 -12.51 13.17
C GLU A 333 20.02 -12.94 14.11
N ASN A 334 21.21 -13.17 13.58
CA ASN A 334 22.32 -13.53 14.44
C ASN A 334 22.78 -12.33 15.30
N LYS A 335 23.43 -12.60 16.43
CA LYS A 335 23.89 -11.56 17.39
C LYS A 335 24.76 -10.48 16.74
N SER A 336 25.52 -10.82 15.71
CA SER A 336 26.37 -9.86 14.98
C SER A 336 25.59 -9.03 13.93
N LYS A 337 24.30 -9.26 13.76
CA LYS A 337 23.43 -8.64 12.71
C LYS A 337 23.97 -8.79 11.28
N ARG A 338 24.87 -9.76 11.06
CA ARG A 338 25.45 -10.04 9.74
C ARG A 338 24.65 -11.04 8.92
N LEU A 339 23.77 -11.81 9.55
CA LEU A 339 22.88 -12.75 8.90
C LEU A 339 21.48 -12.58 9.49
N SER A 340 20.52 -12.29 8.64
CA SER A 340 19.10 -12.33 8.98
C SER A 340 18.31 -13.18 7.99
N PHE A 341 17.31 -13.85 8.49
CA PHE A 341 16.40 -14.69 7.70
C PHE A 341 14.98 -14.47 8.17
N ASN A 342 14.08 -14.16 7.23
CA ASN A 342 12.65 -14.04 7.47
C ASN A 342 11.91 -14.93 6.49
N THR A 343 10.86 -15.60 6.95
CA THR A 343 9.96 -16.33 6.06
C THR A 343 8.53 -16.24 6.56
N THR A 344 7.60 -16.10 5.63
CA THR A 344 6.18 -16.02 5.90
C THR A 344 5.43 -16.99 4.99
N LEU A 345 4.60 -17.83 5.59
CA LEU A 345 3.66 -18.71 4.89
C LEU A 345 2.24 -18.29 5.28
N GLN A 346 1.37 -18.11 4.29
CA GLN A 346 -0.02 -17.69 4.47
C GLN A 346 -0.93 -18.55 3.63
N ALA A 347 -2.07 -18.94 4.19
CA ALA A 347 -3.17 -19.63 3.51
C ALA A 347 -4.47 -18.88 3.78
N GLU A 348 -5.26 -18.65 2.75
CA GLU A 348 -6.58 -18.03 2.86
C GLU A 348 -7.58 -18.78 2.01
N ARG A 349 -8.78 -18.96 2.56
CA ARG A 349 -9.96 -19.37 1.79
C ARG A 349 -11.07 -18.38 2.03
N ARG A 350 -11.60 -17.83 0.95
CA ARG A 350 -12.67 -16.83 0.95
C ARG A 350 -13.86 -17.34 0.14
N ASN A 351 -15.03 -17.20 0.73
CA ASN A 351 -16.31 -17.42 0.07
C ASN A 351 -17.07 -16.09 0.05
N VAL A 352 -17.48 -15.61 -1.11
CA VAL A 352 -18.20 -14.35 -1.29
C VAL A 352 -19.51 -14.62 -2.04
N LYS A 353 -20.61 -14.23 -1.45
CA LYS A 353 -21.92 -14.21 -2.09
C LYS A 353 -22.33 -12.76 -2.31
N LEU A 354 -22.34 -12.34 -3.57
CA LEU A 354 -22.59 -10.95 -3.95
C LEU A 354 -23.84 -10.84 -4.82
N GLY A 355 -24.85 -10.14 -4.29
CA GLY A 355 -25.99 -9.64 -5.06
C GLY A 355 -25.79 -8.17 -5.43
N ARG A 356 -26.08 -7.78 -6.65
CA ARG A 356 -25.82 -6.44 -7.16
C ARG A 356 -26.97 -5.99 -8.07
N GLN A 357 -27.40 -4.76 -7.88
CA GLN A 357 -28.31 -4.03 -8.78
C GLN A 357 -27.54 -2.86 -9.35
N THR A 358 -27.56 -2.71 -10.68
CA THR A 358 -26.84 -1.65 -11.38
C THR A 358 -27.78 -0.88 -12.26
N PHE A 359 -27.72 0.44 -12.18
CA PHE A 359 -28.34 1.35 -13.12
C PHE A 359 -27.25 2.06 -13.89
N THR A 360 -27.33 2.06 -15.23
CA THR A 360 -26.36 2.74 -16.10
C THR A 360 -27.09 3.63 -17.09
N GLU A 361 -26.63 4.88 -17.18
CA GLU A 361 -26.99 5.82 -18.25
C GLU A 361 -25.76 6.04 -19.12
N THR A 362 -25.88 5.73 -20.42
CA THR A 362 -24.81 5.93 -21.40
C THR A 362 -25.08 7.22 -22.16
N TYR A 363 -24.10 8.12 -22.20
CA TYR A 363 -24.21 9.42 -22.87
C TYR A 363 -23.93 9.27 -24.36
N LEU A 364 -24.89 9.63 -25.18
CA LEU A 364 -24.80 9.62 -26.64
C LEU A 364 -25.39 10.93 -27.20
N GLU A 365 -24.85 11.45 -28.31
CA GLU A 365 -25.27 12.70 -28.89
C GLU A 365 -26.74 12.67 -29.37
N GLY A 366 -27.19 11.55 -29.94
CA GLY A 366 -28.58 11.35 -30.36
C GLY A 366 -29.59 11.05 -29.27
N GLY A 367 -29.20 11.18 -27.97
CA GLY A 367 -29.98 10.84 -26.77
C GLY A 367 -29.39 9.68 -25.96
N ASN A 368 -29.55 9.75 -24.65
CA ASN A 368 -28.98 8.76 -23.74
C ASN A 368 -29.73 7.44 -23.79
N THR A 369 -29.01 6.34 -23.48
CA THR A 369 -29.62 5.02 -23.27
C THR A 369 -29.51 4.63 -21.81
N PHE A 370 -30.45 3.81 -21.36
CA PHE A 370 -30.51 3.39 -19.96
C PHE A 370 -30.53 1.86 -19.87
N SER A 371 -29.80 1.33 -18.91
CA SER A 371 -29.85 -0.09 -18.56
C SER A 371 -30.02 -0.30 -17.07
N ARG A 372 -30.76 -1.34 -16.71
CA ARG A 372 -30.87 -1.85 -15.33
C ARG A 372 -30.43 -3.30 -15.35
N SER A 373 -29.55 -3.68 -14.42
CA SER A 373 -29.17 -5.08 -14.26
C SER A 373 -29.27 -5.53 -12.82
N ALA A 374 -29.59 -6.82 -12.65
CA ALA A 374 -29.54 -7.50 -11.38
C ALA A 374 -28.67 -8.74 -11.52
N SER A 375 -27.60 -8.82 -10.73
CA SER A 375 -26.64 -9.93 -10.79
C SER A 375 -26.40 -10.58 -9.44
N ASN A 376 -26.14 -11.89 -9.45
CA ASN A 376 -25.72 -12.67 -8.31
C ASN A 376 -24.41 -13.39 -8.65
N SER A 377 -23.47 -13.36 -7.74
CA SER A 377 -22.24 -14.13 -7.88
C SER A 377 -21.90 -14.89 -6.61
N HIS A 378 -21.35 -16.07 -6.78
CA HIS A 378 -20.80 -16.89 -5.72
C HIS A 378 -19.37 -17.24 -6.05
N ASN A 379 -18.44 -16.62 -5.34
CA ASN A 379 -17.02 -16.74 -5.56
C ASN A 379 -16.33 -17.47 -4.42
N ASN A 380 -15.65 -18.59 -4.74
CA ASN A 380 -14.82 -19.34 -3.81
C ASN A 380 -13.36 -19.25 -4.25
N SER A 381 -12.54 -18.59 -3.44
CA SER A 381 -11.10 -18.49 -3.71
C SER A 381 -10.29 -19.16 -2.61
N THR A 382 -9.19 -19.77 -3.01
CA THR A 382 -8.15 -20.30 -2.12
C THR A 382 -6.82 -19.73 -2.57
N GLU A 383 -6.07 -19.17 -1.62
CA GLU A 383 -4.77 -18.56 -1.89
C GLU A 383 -3.73 -19.11 -0.91
N LEU A 384 -2.58 -19.52 -1.43
CA LEU A 384 -1.38 -19.86 -0.67
C LEU A 384 -0.25 -18.92 -1.09
N LYS A 385 0.43 -18.34 -0.13
CA LYS A 385 1.58 -17.45 -0.36
C LYS A 385 2.74 -17.84 0.53
N TRP A 386 3.89 -18.01 -0.07
CA TRP A 386 5.15 -18.15 0.62
C TRP A 386 6.11 -17.05 0.18
N ASN A 387 6.81 -16.48 1.16
CA ASN A 387 7.81 -15.47 0.92
C ASN A 387 8.99 -15.68 1.87
N GLY A 388 10.19 -15.56 1.34
CA GLY A 388 11.43 -15.58 2.09
C GLY A 388 12.22 -14.29 1.89
N ASN A 389 13.09 -13.99 2.86
CA ASN A 389 14.09 -12.95 2.74
C ASN A 389 15.31 -13.35 3.55
N MET A 390 16.45 -13.51 2.90
CA MET A 390 17.73 -13.79 3.54
C MET A 390 18.69 -12.65 3.25
N ASN A 391 19.21 -12.04 4.29
CA ASN A 391 20.18 -10.97 4.19
C ASN A 391 21.49 -11.40 4.86
N LYS A 392 22.60 -11.27 4.14
CA LYS A 392 23.94 -11.60 4.60
C LYS A 392 24.89 -10.44 4.34
N LYS A 393 25.62 -10.01 5.39
CA LYS A 393 26.60 -8.91 5.32
C LYS A 393 28.00 -9.48 5.59
N TRP A 394 28.96 -9.08 4.77
CA TRP A 394 30.39 -9.33 4.91
C TRP A 394 31.12 -7.98 4.94
N ASP A 395 32.40 -8.00 5.26
CA ASP A 395 33.21 -6.77 5.24
C ASP A 395 33.43 -6.23 3.81
N TRP A 396 33.33 -7.10 2.83
CA TRP A 396 33.54 -6.78 1.41
C TRP A 396 32.25 -6.72 0.60
N GLY A 397 31.11 -7.09 1.17
CA GLY A 397 29.87 -7.14 0.40
C GLY A 397 28.61 -7.41 1.21
N TRP A 398 27.50 -7.41 0.49
CA TRP A 398 26.17 -7.63 1.01
C TRP A 398 25.35 -8.43 -0.02
N LEU A 399 24.54 -9.36 0.47
CA LEU A 399 23.65 -10.19 -0.33
C LEU A 399 22.28 -10.22 0.30
N ASN A 400 21.25 -9.99 -0.51
CA ASN A 400 19.86 -10.13 -0.11
C ASN A 400 19.12 -11.00 -1.14
N VAL A 401 18.55 -12.11 -0.69
CA VAL A 401 17.84 -13.10 -1.52
C VAL A 401 16.38 -13.15 -1.11
N LYS A 402 15.47 -12.94 -2.06
CA LYS A 402 14.02 -12.84 -1.85
C LYS A 402 13.28 -13.86 -2.71
N PRO A 403 13.17 -15.13 -2.29
CA PRO A 403 12.31 -16.11 -2.96
C PRO A 403 10.85 -15.86 -2.59
N ALA A 404 9.94 -16.11 -3.53
CA ALA A 404 8.50 -16.12 -3.27
C ALA A 404 7.79 -17.13 -4.18
N ALA A 405 6.69 -17.67 -3.68
CA ALA A 405 5.78 -18.54 -4.44
C ALA A 405 4.33 -18.26 -4.05
N PHE A 406 3.43 -18.43 -4.99
CA PHE A 406 2.00 -18.35 -4.71
C PHE A 406 1.23 -19.40 -5.50
N TYR A 407 0.10 -19.80 -4.96
CA TYR A 407 -0.94 -20.58 -5.63
C TYR A 407 -2.29 -19.88 -5.36
N HIS A 408 -3.08 -19.73 -6.40
CA HIS A 408 -4.42 -19.16 -6.34
C HIS A 408 -5.37 -20.05 -7.15
N HIS A 409 -6.45 -20.49 -6.51
CA HIS A 409 -7.57 -21.16 -7.15
C HIS A 409 -8.83 -20.34 -6.92
N ASN A 410 -9.59 -20.12 -7.97
CA ASN A 410 -10.83 -19.38 -7.92
C ASN A 410 -11.93 -20.12 -8.69
N SER A 411 -13.13 -20.19 -8.10
CA SER A 411 -14.33 -20.71 -8.75
C SER A 411 -15.47 -19.72 -8.55
N CYS A 412 -15.94 -19.16 -9.65
CA CYS A 412 -17.00 -18.16 -9.67
C CYS A 412 -18.21 -18.66 -10.45
N LYS A 413 -19.38 -18.62 -9.82
CA LYS A 413 -20.69 -18.76 -10.49
C LYS A 413 -21.32 -17.38 -10.53
N TYR A 414 -21.74 -16.95 -11.69
CA TYR A 414 -22.32 -15.64 -11.92
C TYR A 414 -23.61 -15.76 -12.71
N SER A 415 -24.64 -15.01 -12.35
CA SER A 415 -25.86 -14.83 -13.14
C SER A 415 -26.23 -13.36 -13.17
N GLU A 416 -26.73 -12.89 -14.29
CA GLU A 416 -27.16 -11.50 -14.48
C GLU A 416 -28.39 -11.43 -15.40
N ASN A 417 -29.35 -10.59 -15.03
CA ASN A 417 -30.46 -10.16 -15.88
C ASN A 417 -30.25 -8.69 -16.20
N ILE A 418 -30.29 -8.34 -17.47
CA ILE A 418 -30.09 -6.97 -17.96
C ILE A 418 -31.34 -6.57 -18.77
N GLU A 419 -31.83 -5.37 -18.53
CA GLU A 419 -32.86 -4.70 -19.31
C GLU A 419 -32.28 -3.41 -19.88
N LYS A 420 -32.48 -3.15 -21.16
CA LYS A 420 -31.95 -1.97 -21.86
C LYS A 420 -33.10 -1.26 -22.58
N THR A 421 -33.09 0.06 -22.52
CA THR A 421 -33.99 0.92 -23.27
C THR A 421 -33.23 2.05 -23.97
N ASP A 422 -33.72 2.46 -25.11
CA ASP A 422 -33.26 3.65 -25.87
C ASP A 422 -34.20 4.87 -25.64
N GLY A 423 -34.99 4.83 -24.55
CA GLY A 423 -35.96 5.89 -24.23
C GLY A 423 -35.27 7.15 -23.65
N LYS A 424 -36.03 8.30 -23.77
CA LYS A 424 -35.56 9.58 -23.23
C LYS A 424 -35.64 9.68 -21.70
N GLU A 425 -36.41 8.82 -21.06
CA GLU A 425 -36.63 8.75 -19.63
C GLU A 425 -36.20 7.36 -19.14
N GLY A 426 -35.58 7.27 -17.97
CA GLY A 426 -35.05 5.99 -17.42
C GLY A 426 -36.07 4.84 -17.43
N ILE A 427 -35.62 3.65 -17.09
CA ILE A 427 -36.45 2.43 -17.09
C ILE A 427 -37.46 2.51 -15.94
N THR A 428 -38.77 2.54 -16.30
CA THR A 428 -39.89 2.42 -15.37
C THR A 428 -40.75 1.22 -15.78
N ASP A 429 -41.70 0.82 -14.94
CA ASP A 429 -42.62 -0.26 -15.27
C ASP A 429 -43.44 0.15 -16.51
N GLY A 430 -43.42 -0.70 -17.57
CA GLY A 430 -44.05 -0.46 -18.84
C GLY A 430 -43.21 0.29 -19.89
N THR A 431 -41.96 0.67 -19.60
CA THR A 431 -41.07 1.24 -20.61
C THR A 431 -40.73 0.17 -21.67
N PRO A 432 -40.89 0.48 -22.99
CA PRO A 432 -40.49 -0.44 -24.03
C PRO A 432 -39.01 -0.77 -23.97
N LEU A 433 -38.67 -2.04 -23.89
CA LEU A 433 -37.30 -2.50 -23.87
C LEU A 433 -36.74 -2.65 -25.28
N LEU A 434 -35.51 -2.22 -25.51
CA LEU A 434 -34.74 -2.58 -26.70
C LEU A 434 -34.42 -4.09 -26.65
N TYR A 435 -33.90 -4.54 -25.53
CA TYR A 435 -33.65 -5.96 -25.27
C TYR A 435 -33.68 -6.29 -23.78
N SER A 436 -33.90 -7.58 -23.48
CA SER A 436 -33.58 -8.20 -22.21
C SER A 436 -32.51 -9.29 -22.41
N ARG A 437 -31.55 -9.38 -21.50
CA ARG A 437 -30.45 -10.34 -21.56
C ARG A 437 -30.30 -11.09 -20.26
N LYS A 438 -30.17 -12.39 -20.34
CA LYS A 438 -29.83 -13.24 -19.19
C LYS A 438 -28.50 -13.92 -19.45
N VAL A 439 -27.58 -13.81 -18.52
CA VAL A 439 -26.23 -14.37 -18.61
C VAL A 439 -26.00 -15.32 -17.44
N PHE A 440 -25.45 -16.48 -17.73
CA PHE A 440 -24.89 -17.40 -16.75
C PHE A 440 -23.43 -17.65 -17.06
N ASN A 441 -22.58 -17.57 -16.05
CA ASN A 441 -21.16 -17.87 -16.17
C ASN A 441 -20.73 -18.79 -15.02
N ASN A 442 -20.01 -19.86 -15.35
CA ASN A 442 -19.32 -20.70 -14.37
C ASN A 442 -17.83 -20.77 -14.77
N GLN A 443 -17.00 -20.05 -14.02
CA GLN A 443 -15.59 -19.87 -14.29
C GLN A 443 -14.75 -20.56 -13.22
N LYS A 444 -13.70 -21.23 -13.63
CA LYS A 444 -12.66 -21.76 -12.76
C LYS A 444 -11.31 -21.28 -13.24
N GLU A 445 -10.53 -20.77 -12.31
CA GLU A 445 -9.21 -20.24 -12.58
C GLU A 445 -8.19 -20.83 -11.60
N GLU A 446 -7.07 -21.25 -12.12
CA GLU A 446 -5.90 -21.69 -11.35
C GLU A 446 -4.69 -20.88 -11.77
N ARG A 447 -4.02 -20.28 -10.82
CA ARG A 447 -2.79 -19.53 -11.05
C ARG A 447 -1.75 -19.96 -10.04
N TRP A 448 -0.52 -20.12 -10.48
CA TRP A 448 0.61 -20.28 -9.60
C TRP A 448 1.85 -19.60 -10.17
N GLY A 449 2.77 -19.26 -9.31
CA GLY A 449 4.00 -18.61 -9.73
C GLY A 449 5.08 -18.70 -8.69
N VAL A 450 6.30 -18.62 -9.19
CA VAL A 450 7.52 -18.56 -8.38
C VAL A 450 8.36 -17.37 -8.81
N SER A 451 9.04 -16.75 -7.88
CA SER A 451 9.96 -15.65 -8.16
C SER A 451 11.17 -15.70 -7.25
N LEU A 452 12.29 -15.25 -7.78
CA LEU A 452 13.53 -15.04 -7.04
C LEU A 452 14.07 -13.68 -7.41
N SER A 453 14.35 -12.85 -6.42
CA SER A 453 15.09 -11.59 -6.60
C SER A 453 16.30 -11.60 -5.69
N THR A 454 17.45 -11.22 -6.24
CA THR A 454 18.71 -11.19 -5.53
C THR A 454 19.37 -9.84 -5.72
N ASP A 455 19.56 -9.12 -4.61
CA ASP A 455 20.35 -7.90 -4.56
C ASP A 455 21.74 -8.24 -4.04
N PHE A 456 22.76 -7.77 -4.71
CA PHE A 456 24.16 -8.04 -4.37
C PHE A 456 24.97 -6.76 -4.44
N ALA A 457 25.74 -6.48 -3.40
CA ALA A 457 26.63 -5.33 -3.35
C ALA A 457 28.05 -5.79 -3.07
N VAL A 458 29.01 -5.35 -3.86
CA VAL A 458 30.43 -5.63 -3.70
C VAL A 458 31.18 -4.35 -3.44
N ARG A 459 32.12 -4.36 -2.51
CA ARG A 459 32.97 -3.21 -2.23
C ARG A 459 33.75 -2.83 -3.51
N SER A 460 33.63 -1.60 -3.93
CA SER A 460 34.29 -1.11 -5.13
C SER A 460 35.81 -1.13 -4.97
N PRO A 461 36.58 -1.62 -5.96
CA PRO A 461 38.03 -1.48 -6.00
C PRO A 461 38.44 -0.03 -6.31
N LEU A 462 37.56 0.80 -6.87
CA LEU A 462 37.81 2.17 -7.28
C LEU A 462 37.78 3.10 -6.05
N LYS A 463 38.91 3.73 -5.76
CA LYS A 463 39.05 4.55 -4.54
C LYS A 463 38.32 5.89 -4.59
N PHE A 464 37.88 6.34 -5.77
CA PHE A 464 37.35 7.70 -5.99
C PHE A 464 35.84 7.74 -6.23
N ALA A 465 35.21 6.63 -6.55
CA ALA A 465 33.83 6.67 -7.02
C ALA A 465 32.82 6.01 -6.10
N ASN A 466 33.07 4.84 -5.53
CA ASN A 466 32.03 4.08 -4.85
C ASN A 466 32.53 3.40 -3.59
N ARG A 467 31.63 3.28 -2.58
CA ARG A 467 31.81 2.28 -1.54
C ARG A 467 31.46 0.88 -2.05
N TYR A 468 30.37 0.76 -2.84
CA TYR A 468 29.84 -0.50 -3.36
C TYR A 468 29.35 -0.35 -4.80
N VAL A 469 29.57 -1.38 -5.57
CA VAL A 469 28.92 -1.61 -6.86
C VAL A 469 27.71 -2.48 -6.61
N LEU A 470 26.56 -2.10 -7.15
CA LEU A 470 25.28 -2.74 -6.89
C LEU A 470 24.82 -3.56 -8.10
N PHE A 471 24.33 -4.75 -7.82
CA PHE A 471 23.72 -5.65 -8.80
C PHE A 471 22.36 -6.10 -8.28
N ASN A 472 21.39 -6.21 -9.16
CA ASN A 472 20.15 -6.90 -8.90
C ASN A 472 19.91 -7.89 -10.02
N VAL A 473 19.47 -9.10 -9.70
CA VAL A 473 19.03 -10.11 -10.65
C VAL A 473 17.70 -10.65 -10.17
N PHE A 474 16.75 -10.75 -11.06
CA PHE A 474 15.46 -11.32 -10.72
C PHE A 474 14.94 -12.26 -11.82
N GLY A 475 14.12 -13.20 -11.39
CA GLY A 475 13.36 -14.08 -12.29
C GLY A 475 12.01 -14.39 -11.68
N LYS A 476 10.98 -14.40 -12.52
CA LYS A 476 9.61 -14.72 -12.16
C LYS A 476 9.00 -15.60 -13.23
N TYR A 477 8.33 -16.66 -12.80
CA TYR A 477 7.49 -17.51 -13.64
C TYR A 477 6.06 -17.50 -13.11
N ASN A 478 5.08 -17.38 -13.99
CA ASN A 478 3.68 -17.55 -13.65
C ASN A 478 3.01 -18.47 -14.68
N SER A 479 2.07 -19.26 -14.21
CA SER A 479 1.17 -20.06 -15.00
C SER A 479 -0.26 -19.77 -14.57
N ALA A 480 -1.15 -19.62 -15.52
CA ALA A 480 -2.58 -19.51 -15.28
C ALA A 480 -3.35 -20.41 -16.24
N ASN A 481 -4.43 -20.98 -15.74
CA ASN A 481 -5.38 -21.77 -16.52
C ASN A 481 -6.79 -21.36 -16.13
N GLU A 482 -7.55 -20.89 -17.12
CA GLU A 482 -8.91 -20.44 -16.95
C GLU A 482 -9.86 -21.27 -17.80
N ASN A 483 -10.93 -21.77 -17.19
CA ASN A 483 -12.02 -22.47 -17.86
C ASN A 483 -13.33 -21.74 -17.55
N ALA A 484 -14.06 -21.38 -18.57
CA ALA A 484 -15.35 -20.68 -18.45
C ALA A 484 -16.42 -21.37 -19.26
N ASN A 485 -17.60 -21.54 -18.68
CA ASN A 485 -18.80 -21.95 -19.38
C ASN A 485 -19.82 -20.81 -19.23
N ASN A 486 -20.17 -20.22 -20.35
CA ASN A 486 -21.13 -19.12 -20.42
C ASN A 486 -22.42 -19.60 -21.11
N TRP A 487 -23.52 -19.06 -20.66
CA TRP A 487 -24.79 -19.15 -21.35
C TRP A 487 -25.35 -17.74 -21.48
N ASP A 488 -25.72 -17.36 -22.70
CA ASP A 488 -26.19 -16.04 -23.08
C ASP A 488 -27.55 -16.16 -23.77
N TYR A 489 -28.57 -15.62 -23.13
CA TYR A 489 -29.91 -15.55 -23.67
C TYR A 489 -30.30 -14.07 -23.89
N LEU A 490 -30.45 -13.67 -25.14
CA LEU A 490 -30.77 -12.31 -25.56
C LEU A 490 -32.11 -12.29 -26.29
N HIS A 491 -33.02 -11.48 -25.80
CA HIS A 491 -34.39 -11.35 -26.34
C HIS A 491 -34.73 -9.91 -26.67
N TYR A 492 -35.17 -9.68 -27.93
CA TYR A 492 -35.63 -8.39 -28.44
C TYR A 492 -37.15 -8.44 -28.62
N PRO A 493 -37.95 -7.75 -27.75
CA PRO A 493 -39.38 -7.77 -27.83
C PRO A 493 -39.94 -7.22 -29.13
N LEU A 494 -39.20 -6.25 -29.75
CA LEU A 494 -39.64 -5.55 -30.96
C LEU A 494 -39.06 -6.10 -32.28
N ASN A 495 -37.98 -6.90 -32.21
CA ASN A 495 -37.30 -7.43 -33.38
C ASN A 495 -36.64 -8.79 -33.11
N ALA A 496 -37.38 -9.86 -33.27
CA ALA A 496 -36.93 -11.23 -33.01
C ALA A 496 -35.72 -11.68 -33.84
N THR A 497 -35.36 -10.95 -34.92
CA THR A 497 -34.20 -11.28 -35.76
C THR A 497 -32.88 -11.20 -35.01
N TYR A 498 -32.79 -10.40 -33.93
CA TYR A 498 -31.62 -10.27 -33.08
C TYR A 498 -31.64 -11.21 -31.87
N ASN A 499 -32.67 -12.05 -31.70
CA ASN A 499 -32.70 -13.01 -30.60
C ASN A 499 -31.54 -13.99 -30.68
N LEU A 500 -30.92 -14.28 -29.53
CA LEU A 500 -29.82 -15.23 -29.42
C LEU A 500 -30.00 -16.11 -28.20
N ASP A 501 -29.78 -17.41 -28.34
CA ASP A 501 -29.67 -18.36 -27.25
C ASP A 501 -28.42 -19.21 -27.51
N GLU A 502 -27.35 -18.92 -26.78
CA GLU A 502 -26.04 -19.47 -27.06
C GLU A 502 -25.33 -19.94 -25.79
N GLN A 503 -24.66 -21.07 -25.90
CA GLN A 503 -23.72 -21.52 -24.90
C GLN A 503 -22.29 -21.42 -25.43
N GLN A 504 -21.38 -21.00 -24.58
CA GLN A 504 -19.97 -20.87 -24.87
C GLN A 504 -19.13 -21.65 -23.86
N GLN A 505 -18.08 -22.29 -24.33
CA GLN A 505 -17.07 -22.95 -23.51
C GLN A 505 -15.69 -22.43 -23.88
N GLY A 506 -15.04 -21.74 -22.94
CA GLY A 506 -13.72 -21.16 -23.08
C GLY A 506 -12.67 -21.90 -22.26
N HIS A 507 -11.50 -22.10 -22.87
CA HIS A 507 -10.29 -22.61 -22.20
C HIS A 507 -9.13 -21.67 -22.52
N GLN A 508 -8.46 -21.13 -21.48
CA GLN A 508 -7.42 -20.11 -21.63
C GLN A 508 -6.21 -20.40 -20.74
N PRO A 509 -5.27 -21.26 -21.17
CA PRO A 509 -3.98 -21.41 -20.51
C PRO A 509 -3.03 -20.25 -20.85
N SER A 510 -2.21 -19.84 -19.91
CA SER A 510 -1.15 -18.88 -20.15
C SER A 510 0.06 -19.11 -19.26
N HIS A 511 1.24 -18.75 -19.77
CA HIS A 511 2.51 -18.83 -19.06
C HIS A 511 3.30 -17.55 -19.29
N SER A 512 3.97 -17.07 -18.27
CA SER A 512 4.87 -15.92 -18.40
C SER A 512 6.20 -16.15 -17.72
N TYR A 513 7.26 -15.68 -18.35
CA TYR A 513 8.61 -15.61 -17.82
C TYR A 513 9.03 -14.15 -17.83
N HIS A 514 9.40 -13.60 -16.68
CA HIS A 514 9.93 -12.26 -16.55
C HIS A 514 11.24 -12.33 -15.79
N TYR A 515 12.33 -11.92 -16.41
CA TYR A 515 13.63 -11.90 -15.79
C TYR A 515 14.42 -10.67 -16.21
N GLY A 516 15.38 -10.32 -15.40
CA GLY A 516 16.20 -9.15 -15.66
C GLY A 516 17.37 -9.04 -14.72
N ALA A 517 18.24 -8.11 -15.07
CA ALA A 517 19.38 -7.72 -14.26
C ALA A 517 19.57 -6.22 -14.30
N SER A 518 20.01 -5.64 -13.20
CA SER A 518 20.47 -4.26 -13.15
C SER A 518 21.85 -4.17 -12.55
N PHE A 519 22.59 -3.19 -13.02
CA PHE A 519 23.97 -2.95 -12.63
C PHE A 519 24.18 -1.46 -12.43
N SER A 520 24.70 -1.08 -11.27
CA SER A 520 25.00 0.30 -10.92
C SER A 520 26.51 0.48 -10.71
N PRO A 521 27.26 0.76 -11.81
CA PRO A 521 28.71 0.83 -11.78
C PRO A 521 29.24 2.06 -11.09
N LEU A 522 28.50 3.18 -11.15
CA LEU A 522 28.98 4.46 -10.69
C LEU A 522 28.00 5.06 -9.68
N SER A 523 28.49 5.32 -8.48
CA SER A 523 27.88 6.27 -7.56
C SER A 523 29.00 7.12 -6.96
N PHE A 524 28.79 8.40 -6.85
CA PHE A 524 29.76 9.31 -6.28
C PHE A 524 29.08 10.31 -5.35
N ARG A 525 29.81 10.72 -4.32
CA ARG A 525 29.46 11.85 -3.49
C ARG A 525 30.60 12.85 -3.52
N HIS A 526 30.32 14.07 -3.91
CA HIS A 526 31.22 15.19 -3.83
C HIS A 526 30.67 16.23 -2.86
N SER A 527 31.41 16.51 -1.79
CA SER A 527 31.08 17.56 -0.81
C SER A 527 31.88 18.80 -1.10
N PHE A 528 31.26 19.97 -1.08
CA PHE A 528 31.94 21.25 -1.32
C PHE A 528 31.62 22.25 -0.19
N GLY A 529 32.57 23.12 0.10
CA GLY A 529 32.39 24.21 1.07
C GLY A 529 32.51 23.83 2.53
N SER A 530 33.47 22.96 2.90
CA SER A 530 33.69 22.58 4.32
C SER A 530 33.98 23.77 5.25
N ASP A 531 34.57 24.87 4.71
CA ASP A 531 35.04 26.01 5.48
C ASP A 531 34.41 27.36 5.08
N LYS A 532 33.32 27.36 4.30
CA LYS A 532 32.64 28.54 3.79
C LYS A 532 31.12 28.50 4.03
N PRO A 533 30.43 29.66 3.98
CA PRO A 533 28.95 29.69 4.15
C PRO A 533 28.19 28.86 3.12
N ILE A 534 28.82 28.40 2.03
CA ILE A 534 28.23 27.50 1.04
C ILE A 534 28.63 26.06 1.40
N ASN A 535 27.80 25.40 2.19
CA ASN A 535 27.98 24.00 2.55
C ASN A 535 26.99 23.14 1.75
N GLY A 536 27.49 22.21 0.95
CA GLY A 536 26.66 21.37 0.10
C GLY A 536 27.30 20.07 -0.33
N TYR A 537 26.51 19.21 -0.98
CA TYR A 537 27.00 18.01 -1.61
C TYR A 537 26.24 17.70 -2.91
N MET A 538 26.88 16.98 -3.78
CA MET A 538 26.28 16.39 -4.98
C MET A 538 26.48 14.88 -4.95
N ASP A 539 25.39 14.14 -5.04
CA ASP A 539 25.38 12.70 -5.24
C ASP A 539 24.97 12.40 -6.68
N GLY A 540 25.66 11.49 -7.32
CA GLY A 540 25.30 11.00 -8.65
C GLY A 540 25.29 9.48 -8.72
N HIS A 541 24.37 8.93 -9.50
CA HIS A 541 24.18 7.50 -9.63
C HIS A 541 23.81 7.14 -11.07
N LEU A 542 24.49 6.14 -11.62
CA LEU A 542 24.20 5.61 -12.95
C LEU A 542 23.83 4.14 -12.84
N THR A 543 22.70 3.76 -13.41
CA THR A 543 22.21 2.38 -13.43
C THR A 543 21.87 1.98 -14.85
N TYR A 544 22.37 0.83 -15.27
CA TYR A 544 21.88 0.14 -16.45
C TYR A 544 21.03 -1.06 -16.02
N SER A 545 19.90 -1.31 -16.68
CA SER A 545 19.08 -2.49 -16.48
C SER A 545 18.64 -3.10 -17.80
N TYR A 546 18.57 -4.41 -17.80
CA TYR A 546 17.97 -5.23 -18.85
C TYR A 546 16.84 -6.07 -18.26
N GLU A 547 15.68 -6.05 -18.91
CA GLU A 547 14.53 -6.84 -18.56
C GLU A 547 13.96 -7.51 -19.80
N GLN A 548 13.53 -8.76 -19.66
CA GLN A 548 12.82 -9.49 -20.71
C GLN A 548 11.59 -10.17 -20.12
N GLU A 549 10.48 -9.92 -20.76
CA GLU A 549 9.21 -10.55 -20.46
C GLU A 549 8.76 -11.37 -21.68
N HIS A 550 8.43 -12.60 -21.44
CA HIS A 550 7.82 -13.49 -22.44
C HIS A 550 6.48 -13.97 -21.87
N LEU A 551 5.41 -13.73 -22.60
CA LEU A 551 4.08 -14.21 -22.28
C LEU A 551 3.57 -15.06 -23.45
N SER A 552 3.18 -16.28 -23.15
CA SER A 552 2.46 -17.15 -24.09
C SER A 552 1.08 -17.47 -23.52
N GLY A 553 0.08 -17.47 -24.35
CA GLY A 553 -1.28 -17.81 -23.98
C GLY A 553 -2.10 -18.23 -25.19
N SER A 554 -3.13 -19.00 -24.95
CA SER A 554 -4.10 -19.35 -25.99
C SER A 554 -5.52 -19.25 -25.45
N ARG A 555 -6.46 -19.10 -26.35
CA ARG A 555 -7.88 -19.16 -26.08
C ARG A 555 -8.50 -20.13 -27.10
N ALA A 556 -9.12 -21.19 -26.61
CA ALA A 556 -10.01 -22.03 -27.41
C ALA A 556 -11.45 -21.75 -26.96
N LEU A 557 -12.24 -21.16 -27.82
CA LEU A 557 -13.65 -20.85 -27.60
C LEU A 557 -14.51 -21.74 -28.47
N LYS A 558 -15.44 -22.47 -27.87
CA LYS A 558 -16.44 -23.26 -28.56
C LYS A 558 -17.81 -22.70 -28.30
N ARG A 559 -18.66 -22.72 -29.30
CA ARG A 559 -20.06 -22.26 -29.26
C ARG A 559 -21.03 -23.37 -29.66
N ARG A 560 -22.24 -23.29 -29.13
CA ARG A 560 -23.40 -24.03 -29.65
C ARG A 560 -24.66 -23.19 -29.48
N GLU A 561 -25.51 -23.20 -30.44
CA GLU A 561 -26.86 -22.63 -30.35
C GLU A 561 -27.75 -23.60 -29.55
N VAL A 562 -28.68 -23.06 -28.78
CA VAL A 562 -29.69 -23.80 -28.01
C VAL A 562 -31.04 -23.53 -28.63
N GLU A 563 -31.88 -24.55 -28.81
CA GLU A 563 -33.25 -24.35 -29.29
C GLU A 563 -34.01 -23.42 -28.32
N SER A 564 -34.48 -22.30 -28.83
CA SER A 564 -35.14 -21.26 -28.08
C SER A 564 -36.40 -21.75 -27.36
N GLY A 565 -36.51 -21.48 -26.09
CA GLY A 565 -37.71 -21.63 -25.29
C GLY A 565 -37.58 -22.32 -23.94
N VAL A 566 -36.48 -22.93 -23.60
CA VAL A 566 -36.30 -23.65 -22.32
C VAL A 566 -35.10 -23.10 -21.57
N PHE A 567 -35.31 -21.95 -20.90
CA PHE A 567 -34.37 -21.49 -19.91
C PHE A 567 -34.50 -22.36 -18.67
N GLN A 568 -33.63 -23.37 -18.51
CA GLN A 568 -33.52 -24.18 -17.29
C GLN A 568 -32.15 -23.98 -16.66
N GLU A 569 -32.12 -23.79 -15.34
CA GLU A 569 -30.88 -23.69 -14.54
C GLU A 569 -30.00 -24.95 -14.63
N GLN A 570 -30.56 -26.06 -15.13
CA GLN A 570 -29.85 -27.30 -15.39
C GLN A 570 -29.78 -27.54 -16.90
N ILE A 571 -28.57 -27.50 -17.42
CA ILE A 571 -28.25 -27.80 -18.83
C ILE A 571 -28.59 -29.27 -19.09
N VAL A 572 -29.72 -29.54 -19.74
CA VAL A 572 -29.95 -30.84 -20.36
C VAL A 572 -29.34 -30.79 -21.75
N PRO A 573 -28.29 -31.58 -22.06
CA PRO A 573 -27.73 -31.59 -23.40
C PRO A 573 -28.78 -32.10 -24.39
N SER A 574 -29.26 -31.26 -25.26
CA SER A 574 -29.96 -31.74 -26.44
C SER A 574 -28.92 -32.44 -27.33
N ALA A 575 -29.19 -33.63 -27.74
CA ALA A 575 -28.32 -34.45 -28.58
C ALA A 575 -28.13 -33.90 -30.00
N ALA A 576 -28.81 -32.83 -30.37
CA ALA A 576 -28.84 -32.27 -31.72
C ALA A 576 -27.77 -31.20 -32.02
N ASN A 577 -27.23 -30.50 -30.98
CA ASN A 577 -26.32 -29.36 -31.20
C ASN A 577 -24.89 -29.69 -30.79
N THR A 578 -24.02 -29.84 -31.77
CA THR A 578 -22.58 -30.09 -31.57
C THR A 578 -21.86 -28.78 -31.20
N TRP A 579 -20.85 -28.89 -30.33
CA TRP A 579 -19.94 -27.80 -30.06
C TRP A 579 -19.10 -27.48 -31.31
N VAL A 580 -19.13 -26.23 -31.79
CA VAL A 580 -18.33 -25.74 -32.91
C VAL A 580 -17.25 -24.81 -32.39
N LEU A 581 -16.02 -24.96 -32.89
CA LEU A 581 -14.94 -24.01 -32.54
C LEU A 581 -15.24 -22.65 -33.16
N ASP A 582 -15.24 -21.63 -32.34
CA ASP A 582 -15.26 -20.23 -32.78
C ASP A 582 -13.85 -19.82 -33.20
N GLU A 583 -13.55 -20.00 -34.47
CA GLU A 583 -12.23 -19.70 -35.03
C GLU A 583 -11.86 -18.22 -34.92
N ILE A 584 -12.85 -17.31 -34.99
CA ILE A 584 -12.66 -15.85 -34.90
C ILE A 584 -12.11 -15.46 -33.55
N ASN A 585 -12.66 -16.05 -32.50
CA ASN A 585 -12.34 -15.69 -31.12
C ASN A 585 -11.39 -16.68 -30.46
N SER A 586 -10.93 -17.70 -31.19
CA SER A 586 -9.88 -18.64 -30.76
C SER A 586 -8.53 -18.21 -31.30
N TYR A 587 -7.51 -18.21 -30.44
CA TYR A 587 -6.18 -17.75 -30.82
C TYR A 587 -5.08 -18.36 -29.97
N SER A 588 -3.85 -18.28 -30.47
CA SER A 588 -2.63 -18.53 -29.70
C SER A 588 -1.68 -17.35 -29.87
N THR A 589 -1.30 -16.72 -28.76
CA THR A 589 -0.42 -15.57 -28.77
C THR A 589 0.87 -15.79 -28.05
N THR A 590 1.96 -15.25 -28.60
CA THR A 590 3.23 -15.08 -27.89
C THR A 590 3.66 -13.63 -27.92
N ARG A 591 4.01 -13.07 -26.78
CA ARG A 591 4.51 -11.71 -26.63
C ARG A 591 5.91 -11.75 -26.07
N LEU A 592 6.80 -10.98 -26.68
CA LEU A 592 8.16 -10.78 -26.19
C LEU A 592 8.38 -9.26 -26.02
N ASN A 593 8.72 -8.87 -24.81
CA ASN A 593 9.08 -7.50 -24.49
C ASN A 593 10.51 -7.48 -23.91
N LYS A 594 11.43 -6.80 -24.60
CA LYS A 594 12.80 -6.56 -24.15
C LYS A 594 12.95 -5.10 -23.84
N LYS A 595 13.40 -4.79 -22.64
CA LYS A 595 13.62 -3.43 -22.17
C LYS A 595 15.09 -3.24 -21.74
N ASN A 596 15.75 -2.27 -22.31
CA ASN A 596 17.04 -1.77 -21.86
C ASN A 596 16.82 -0.38 -21.27
N SER A 597 17.25 -0.14 -20.05
CA SER A 597 17.11 1.15 -19.38
C SER A 597 18.47 1.68 -18.93
N LEU A 598 18.72 2.95 -19.21
CA LEU A 598 19.83 3.71 -18.66
C LEU A 598 19.25 4.82 -17.79
N SER A 599 19.49 4.77 -16.50
CA SER A 599 18.98 5.75 -15.55
C SER A 599 20.13 6.50 -14.88
N ALA A 600 20.06 7.82 -14.92
CA ALA A 600 20.97 8.71 -14.21
C ALA A 600 20.18 9.46 -13.13
N SER A 601 20.61 9.30 -11.87
CA SER A 601 20.02 10.00 -10.73
C SER A 601 21.02 10.97 -10.14
N PHE A 602 20.58 12.19 -9.85
CA PHE A 602 21.39 13.24 -9.24
C PHE A 602 20.67 13.87 -8.06
N ILE A 603 21.40 14.07 -6.98
CA ILE A 603 20.95 14.82 -5.82
C ILE A 603 21.95 15.95 -5.59
N LEU A 604 21.51 17.20 -5.72
CA LEU A 604 22.30 18.38 -5.46
C LEU A 604 21.72 19.13 -4.26
N ARG A 605 22.47 19.22 -3.19
CA ARG A 605 22.11 20.00 -2.01
C ARG A 605 22.95 21.26 -1.94
N ILE A 606 22.30 22.40 -1.91
CA ILE A 606 22.94 23.72 -1.77
C ILE A 606 22.16 24.51 -0.71
N PHE A 607 22.82 25.01 0.32
CA PHE A 607 22.21 25.75 1.44
C PHE A 607 21.04 24.96 2.08
N LYS A 608 19.84 25.48 1.92
CA LYS A 608 18.59 24.99 2.50
C LYS A 608 17.67 24.27 1.49
N ALA A 609 18.15 24.08 0.25
CA ALA A 609 17.40 23.45 -0.82
C ALA A 609 18.13 22.21 -1.36
N GLN A 610 17.35 21.24 -1.80
CA GLN A 610 17.84 20.04 -2.48
C GLN A 610 17.08 19.85 -3.79
N LEU A 611 17.86 19.74 -4.87
CA LEU A 611 17.37 19.35 -6.19
C LEU A 611 17.64 17.85 -6.37
N GLN A 612 16.60 17.10 -6.71
CA GLN A 612 16.69 15.71 -7.09
C GLN A 612 16.23 15.56 -8.54
N MET A 613 16.95 14.79 -9.31
CA MET A 613 16.65 14.47 -10.70
C MET A 613 16.86 12.99 -10.94
N ASP A 614 15.84 12.30 -11.43
CA ASP A 614 15.89 10.93 -11.89
C ASP A 614 15.53 10.90 -13.37
N LEU A 615 16.45 10.44 -14.21
CA LEU A 615 16.40 10.59 -15.67
C LEU A 615 16.50 9.20 -16.34
N PRO A 616 15.47 8.34 -16.27
CA PRO A 616 15.45 7.04 -16.94
C PRO A 616 15.18 7.22 -18.45
N LEU A 617 16.03 6.62 -19.26
CA LEU A 617 15.88 6.47 -20.70
C LEU A 617 15.73 4.97 -21.00
N GLU A 618 14.61 4.58 -21.58
CA GLU A 618 14.27 3.19 -21.81
C GLU A 618 14.08 2.90 -23.30
N PHE A 619 14.66 1.79 -23.75
CA PHE A 619 14.54 1.26 -25.11
C PHE A 619 13.74 -0.03 -25.04
N HIS A 620 12.58 -0.03 -25.67
CA HIS A 620 11.67 -1.17 -25.70
C HIS A 620 11.70 -1.82 -27.09
N ASN A 621 11.93 -3.12 -27.13
CA ASN A 621 11.70 -3.94 -28.32
C ASN A 621 10.59 -4.93 -28.01
N ARG A 622 9.44 -4.74 -28.63
CA ARG A 622 8.21 -5.47 -28.35
C ARG A 622 7.75 -6.22 -29.58
N THR A 623 7.49 -7.50 -29.42
CA THR A 623 6.98 -8.37 -30.48
C THR A 623 5.75 -9.10 -30.01
N ILE A 624 4.72 -9.16 -30.83
CA ILE A 624 3.58 -10.05 -30.65
C ILE A 624 3.41 -10.90 -31.92
N ASN A 625 3.22 -12.19 -31.72
CA ASN A 625 2.76 -13.12 -32.75
C ASN A 625 1.40 -13.63 -32.27
N ASP A 626 0.38 -13.47 -33.07
CA ASP A 626 -0.99 -13.93 -32.83
C ASP A 626 -1.39 -14.86 -33.98
N TYR A 627 -1.75 -16.07 -33.66
CA TYR A 627 -2.16 -17.10 -34.61
C TYR A 627 -3.66 -17.33 -34.51
N ARG A 628 -4.41 -16.97 -35.58
CA ARG A 628 -5.86 -17.12 -35.72
C ARG A 628 -6.20 -17.53 -37.15
N TYR A 629 -7.25 -18.26 -37.38
CA TYR A 629 -7.70 -18.65 -38.72
C TYR A 629 -6.59 -19.29 -39.60
N ASN A 630 -5.67 -20.00 -38.97
CA ASN A 630 -4.48 -20.49 -39.67
C ASN A 630 -3.58 -19.39 -40.25
N GLU A 631 -3.78 -18.14 -39.84
CA GLU A 631 -2.94 -16.99 -40.18
C GLU A 631 -2.09 -16.53 -39.00
N LEU A 632 -0.87 -16.11 -39.30
CA LEU A 632 0.04 -15.51 -38.33
C LEU A 632 0.06 -13.99 -38.50
N LEU A 633 -0.51 -13.28 -37.52
CA LEU A 633 -0.39 -11.86 -37.40
C LEU A 633 0.84 -11.53 -36.56
N ARG A 634 1.76 -10.76 -37.10
CA ARG A 634 2.98 -10.37 -36.42
C ARG A 634 3.12 -8.86 -36.37
N LEU A 635 3.40 -8.33 -35.18
CA LEU A 635 3.68 -6.91 -34.98
C LEU A 635 4.97 -6.77 -34.17
N ASN A 636 5.89 -5.94 -34.71
CA ASN A 636 7.13 -5.56 -34.03
C ASN A 636 7.12 -4.04 -33.82
N LYS A 637 7.46 -3.60 -32.62
CA LYS A 637 7.61 -2.18 -32.25
C LYS A 637 8.88 -1.95 -31.48
N ASN A 638 9.58 -0.88 -31.87
CA ASN A 638 10.72 -0.34 -31.16
C ASN A 638 10.32 1.03 -30.64
N ASP A 639 10.30 1.20 -29.33
CA ASP A 639 9.87 2.42 -28.69
C ASP A 639 10.97 2.94 -27.77
N ILE A 640 11.05 4.24 -27.64
CA ILE A 640 11.93 4.92 -26.69
C ILE A 640 11.03 5.70 -25.73
N THR A 641 11.22 5.48 -24.42
CA THR A 641 10.56 6.27 -23.39
C THR A 641 11.59 7.01 -22.54
N PHE A 642 11.23 8.24 -22.17
CA PHE A 642 12.00 9.06 -21.25
C PHE A 642 11.04 9.58 -20.18
N GLN A 643 11.25 9.20 -18.93
CA GLN A 643 10.30 9.41 -17.83
C GLN A 643 10.97 10.17 -16.66
N PRO A 644 11.42 11.40 -16.85
CA PRO A 644 12.12 12.16 -15.83
C PRO A 644 11.23 12.48 -14.63
N ILE A 645 11.87 12.49 -13.44
CA ILE A 645 11.33 13.04 -12.22
C ILE A 645 12.30 14.12 -11.74
N ILE A 646 11.81 15.34 -11.56
CA ILE A 646 12.57 16.47 -11.05
C ILE A 646 11.85 17.01 -9.83
N ALA A 647 12.52 17.07 -8.68
CA ALA A 647 11.97 17.60 -7.46
C ALA A 647 12.94 18.59 -6.79
N LEU A 648 12.42 19.73 -6.40
CA LEU A 648 13.13 20.74 -5.61
C LEU A 648 12.42 20.89 -4.27
N TYR A 649 13.15 20.78 -3.16
CA TYR A 649 12.56 20.85 -1.83
C TYR A 649 13.49 21.42 -0.77
N SER A 650 12.89 21.95 0.29
CA SER A 650 13.62 22.48 1.42
C SER A 650 14.23 21.35 2.26
N VAL A 651 15.47 21.50 2.68
CA VAL A 651 16.19 20.53 3.53
C VAL A 651 16.35 21.03 4.97
N ASN A 652 15.96 22.26 5.23
CA ASN A 652 16.19 22.85 6.53
C ASN A 652 15.20 22.29 7.56
N LYS A 653 15.70 22.06 8.78
CA LYS A 653 14.89 21.89 10.00
C LYS A 653 14.10 23.15 10.38
N SER A 654 13.99 24.14 9.45
CA SER A 654 13.13 25.30 9.63
C SER A 654 11.67 24.85 9.67
N LYS A 655 10.88 25.53 10.45
CA LYS A 655 9.47 25.24 10.71
C LYS A 655 8.59 25.08 9.47
N ILE A 656 9.02 25.60 8.30
CA ILE A 656 8.30 25.54 7.02
C ILE A 656 9.06 24.68 6.03
N GLY A 657 8.45 23.62 5.58
CA GLY A 657 8.91 22.76 4.50
C GLY A 657 8.15 23.06 3.20
N TRP A 658 8.82 23.02 2.06
CA TRP A 658 8.19 23.13 0.75
C TRP A 658 8.80 22.15 -0.24
N ARG A 659 8.01 21.74 -1.23
CA ARG A 659 8.41 20.86 -2.33
C ARG A 659 7.69 21.28 -3.61
N ILE A 660 8.43 21.31 -4.72
CA ILE A 660 7.88 21.42 -6.06
C ILE A 660 8.46 20.25 -6.85
N SER A 661 7.61 19.51 -7.54
CA SER A 661 8.02 18.36 -8.34
C SER A 661 7.29 18.32 -9.66
N TRP A 662 8.01 17.93 -10.69
CA TRP A 662 7.50 17.63 -12.01
C TRP A 662 7.94 16.24 -12.42
N SER A 663 7.01 15.46 -13.00
CA SER A 663 7.31 14.15 -13.57
C SER A 663 6.61 13.98 -14.91
N LEU A 664 7.24 13.24 -15.80
CA LEU A 664 6.69 12.78 -17.06
C LEU A 664 6.62 11.27 -17.04
N ARG A 665 5.44 10.72 -17.24
CA ARG A 665 5.21 9.28 -17.44
C ARG A 665 4.75 9.04 -18.87
N GLN A 666 5.43 8.16 -19.61
CA GLN A 666 5.05 7.71 -20.93
C GLN A 666 4.47 6.29 -20.87
N ILE A 667 3.32 6.09 -21.48
CA ILE A 667 2.58 4.82 -21.47
C ILE A 667 2.54 4.32 -22.93
N LEU A 668 3.11 3.14 -23.16
CA LEU A 668 3.07 2.47 -24.45
C LEU A 668 1.73 1.76 -24.65
N PRO A 669 1.16 1.75 -25.87
CA PRO A 669 -0.04 0.97 -26.18
C PRO A 669 0.20 -0.53 -25.92
N GLU A 670 -0.82 -1.22 -25.47
CA GLU A 670 -0.81 -2.67 -25.40
C GLU A 670 -0.71 -3.28 -26.81
N MET A 671 0.21 -4.24 -26.99
CA MET A 671 0.47 -4.82 -28.32
C MET A 671 -0.76 -5.50 -28.91
N MET A 672 -1.61 -6.10 -28.06
CA MET A 672 -2.84 -6.74 -28.49
C MET A 672 -3.87 -5.75 -29.04
N GLU A 673 -3.95 -4.54 -28.46
CA GLU A 673 -4.82 -3.46 -28.93
C GLU A 673 -4.36 -2.86 -30.27
N MET A 674 -3.10 -3.08 -30.64
CA MET A 674 -2.54 -2.62 -31.90
C MET A 674 -2.70 -3.64 -33.04
N LEU A 675 -3.05 -4.89 -32.75
CA LEU A 675 -3.34 -5.87 -33.79
C LEU A 675 -4.67 -5.54 -34.47
N GLN A 676 -4.75 -5.70 -35.78
CA GLN A 676 -5.95 -5.49 -36.56
C GLN A 676 -6.88 -6.72 -36.46
N VAL A 677 -7.36 -6.94 -35.26
CA VAL A 677 -8.25 -8.08 -34.93
C VAL A 677 -9.55 -7.57 -34.33
N SER A 678 -10.62 -8.35 -34.46
CA SER A 678 -11.90 -8.14 -33.78
C SER A 678 -12.15 -9.26 -32.77
N ASP A 679 -12.61 -8.89 -31.58
CA ASP A 679 -13.17 -9.84 -30.60
C ASP A 679 -14.70 -9.64 -30.59
N THR A 680 -15.41 -10.68 -31.05
CA THR A 680 -16.87 -10.76 -31.16
C THR A 680 -17.45 -11.81 -30.20
N SER A 681 -16.70 -12.21 -29.18
CA SER A 681 -17.12 -13.24 -28.22
C SER A 681 -18.33 -12.84 -27.37
N ASN A 682 -18.57 -11.54 -27.21
CA ASN A 682 -19.77 -11.00 -26.58
C ASN A 682 -20.73 -10.48 -27.66
N PRO A 683 -21.97 -10.93 -27.75
CA PRO A 683 -22.88 -10.57 -28.82
C PRO A 683 -23.26 -9.08 -28.85
N LEU A 684 -23.17 -8.39 -27.72
CA LEU A 684 -23.46 -6.95 -27.60
C LEU A 684 -22.22 -6.07 -27.51
N LEU A 685 -21.01 -6.63 -27.66
CA LEU A 685 -19.78 -5.88 -27.52
C LEU A 685 -18.69 -6.39 -28.48
N ILE A 686 -18.38 -5.59 -29.48
CA ILE A 686 -17.25 -5.86 -30.39
C ILE A 686 -16.05 -5.03 -29.93
N ARG A 687 -14.89 -5.66 -29.85
CA ARG A 687 -13.63 -4.95 -29.60
C ARG A 687 -12.75 -5.03 -30.84
N LEU A 688 -12.33 -3.86 -31.31
CA LEU A 688 -11.46 -3.72 -32.47
C LEU A 688 -10.07 -3.28 -32.03
N GLY A 689 -9.03 -3.76 -32.70
CA GLY A 689 -7.70 -3.22 -32.55
C GLY A 689 -7.44 -1.98 -33.39
N ASN A 690 -6.36 -1.25 -33.09
CA ASN A 690 -5.92 -0.06 -33.82
C ASN A 690 -4.41 -0.01 -33.97
N PRO A 691 -3.84 -0.31 -35.16
CA PRO A 691 -2.38 -0.27 -35.39
C PRO A 691 -1.76 1.12 -35.30
N GLN A 692 -2.57 2.19 -35.36
CA GLN A 692 -2.12 3.59 -35.38
C GLN A 692 -1.91 4.16 -33.97
N LEU A 693 -2.09 3.36 -32.92
CA LEU A 693 -1.89 3.82 -31.56
C LEU A 693 -0.45 4.30 -31.34
N THR A 694 -0.34 5.44 -30.67
CA THR A 694 0.90 6.04 -30.24
C THR A 694 1.01 6.11 -28.72
N LYS A 695 2.21 6.30 -28.21
CA LYS A 695 2.43 6.40 -26.77
C LYS A 695 1.70 7.60 -26.16
N ALA A 696 1.11 7.41 -25.00
CA ALA A 696 0.56 8.48 -24.18
C ALA A 696 1.66 9.12 -23.32
N SER A 697 1.47 10.39 -22.98
CA SER A 697 2.36 11.14 -22.09
C SER A 697 1.55 11.86 -21.02
N VAL A 698 1.89 11.61 -19.77
CA VAL A 698 1.23 12.21 -18.60
C VAL A 698 2.23 13.08 -17.86
N HIS A 699 1.99 14.38 -17.86
CA HIS A 699 2.74 15.38 -17.10
C HIS A 699 2.06 15.57 -15.75
N ASN A 700 2.82 15.50 -14.67
CA ASN A 700 2.35 15.79 -13.32
C ASN A 700 3.22 16.85 -12.68
N LEU A 701 2.63 18.00 -12.33
CA LEU A 701 3.25 19.08 -11.58
C LEU A 701 2.61 19.14 -10.21
N LYS A 702 3.38 19.07 -9.14
CA LYS A 702 2.90 19.16 -7.76
C LYS A 702 3.71 20.17 -6.97
N ALA A 703 3.03 21.03 -6.22
CA ALA A 703 3.62 21.94 -5.25
C ALA A 703 3.02 21.66 -3.87
N GLU A 704 3.84 21.72 -2.84
CA GLU A 704 3.46 21.50 -1.45
C GLU A 704 4.21 22.45 -0.53
N ILE A 705 3.52 23.00 0.44
CA ILE A 705 4.08 23.76 1.54
C ILE A 705 3.45 23.27 2.84
N SER A 706 4.27 23.03 3.86
CA SER A 706 3.80 22.51 5.15
C SER A 706 4.61 23.06 6.31
N GLN A 707 4.01 23.13 7.46
CA GLN A 707 4.67 23.49 8.70
C GLN A 707 4.31 22.48 9.80
N GLU A 708 5.33 21.96 10.45
CA GLU A 708 5.24 20.95 11.51
C GLU A 708 5.94 21.44 12.78
N GLY A 709 5.68 20.77 13.90
CA GLY A 709 6.40 21.00 15.16
C GLY A 709 6.05 22.33 15.83
N LEU A 710 4.88 22.91 15.53
CA LEU A 710 4.38 24.08 16.23
C LEU A 710 3.84 23.70 17.63
N PRO A 711 3.77 24.68 18.57
CA PRO A 711 3.14 24.47 19.87
C PRO A 711 1.71 23.91 19.75
N HIS A 712 1.26 23.15 20.76
CA HIS A 712 -0.06 22.52 20.79
C HIS A 712 -0.36 21.60 19.62
N MET A 713 0.65 20.83 19.14
CA MET A 713 0.56 19.89 18.02
C MET A 713 -0.01 20.52 16.75
N GLN A 714 0.15 21.84 16.61
CA GLN A 714 -0.33 22.54 15.42
C GLN A 714 0.50 22.14 14.20
N ARG A 715 -0.22 21.81 13.15
CA ARG A 715 0.33 21.50 11.82
C ARG A 715 -0.61 22.04 10.75
N TRP A 716 -0.05 22.47 9.64
CA TRP A 716 -0.82 22.72 8.45
C TRP A 716 -0.03 22.30 7.21
N SER A 717 -0.75 21.91 6.15
CA SER A 717 -0.18 21.68 4.84
C SER A 717 -1.12 22.14 3.74
N ILE A 718 -0.55 22.71 2.70
CA ILE A 718 -1.26 23.09 1.48
C ILE A 718 -0.51 22.46 0.32
N SER A 719 -1.21 21.71 -0.52
CA SER A 719 -0.66 21.20 -1.76
C SER A 719 -1.59 21.45 -2.92
N ALA A 720 -1.01 21.65 -4.10
CA ALA A 720 -1.73 21.77 -5.36
C ALA A 720 -1.03 20.89 -6.39
N GLY A 721 -1.81 20.27 -7.26
CA GLY A 721 -1.30 19.44 -8.35
C GLY A 721 -2.07 19.68 -9.64
N TYR A 722 -1.35 19.54 -10.74
CA TYR A 722 -1.87 19.60 -12.10
C TYR A 722 -1.34 18.39 -12.87
N GLU A 723 -2.26 17.58 -13.37
CA GLU A 723 -1.96 16.43 -14.21
C GLU A 723 -2.60 16.64 -15.58
N GLN A 724 -1.83 16.49 -16.64
CA GLN A 724 -2.29 16.58 -18.03
C GLN A 724 -1.86 15.35 -18.80
N ALA A 725 -2.82 14.70 -19.45
CA ALA A 725 -2.60 13.57 -20.34
C ALA A 725 -2.68 14.01 -21.80
N ASN A 726 -1.61 13.73 -22.56
CA ASN A 726 -1.53 13.92 -23.99
C ASN A 726 -1.50 12.55 -24.68
N ASN A 727 -2.22 12.42 -25.79
CA ASN A 727 -2.38 11.16 -26.53
C ASN A 727 -2.81 9.99 -25.63
N LEU A 728 -3.67 10.26 -24.63
CA LEU A 728 -4.21 9.20 -23.76
C LEU A 728 -4.92 8.16 -24.65
N ILE A 729 -4.69 6.90 -24.36
CA ILE A 729 -5.39 5.81 -25.06
C ILE A 729 -6.75 5.62 -24.39
N ALA A 730 -7.81 5.89 -25.13
CA ALA A 730 -9.19 5.78 -24.69
C ALA A 730 -9.95 4.82 -25.62
N LEU A 731 -10.99 4.19 -25.11
CA LEU A 731 -11.85 3.30 -25.89
C LEU A 731 -12.96 4.14 -26.55
N ALA A 732 -12.79 4.47 -27.83
CA ALA A 732 -13.83 5.09 -28.62
C ALA A 732 -15.03 4.15 -28.76
N GLN A 733 -16.21 4.65 -28.43
CA GLN A 733 -17.44 3.87 -28.39
C GLN A 733 -18.37 4.27 -29.55
N THR A 734 -18.81 3.28 -30.33
CA THR A 734 -19.90 3.44 -31.30
C THR A 734 -21.05 2.53 -30.87
N TYR A 735 -22.24 3.08 -30.78
CA TYR A 735 -23.44 2.39 -30.33
C TYR A 735 -24.48 2.26 -31.45
N ASP A 736 -24.91 1.04 -31.71
CA ASP A 736 -25.99 0.77 -32.62
C ASP A 736 -27.32 0.76 -31.86
N ARG A 737 -28.20 1.72 -32.17
CA ARG A 737 -29.50 1.89 -31.51
C ARG A 737 -30.51 0.79 -31.85
N GLN A 738 -30.33 0.08 -32.96
CA GLN A 738 -31.28 -0.99 -33.36
C GLN A 738 -30.98 -2.30 -32.64
N SER A 739 -29.73 -2.68 -32.61
CA SER A 739 -29.27 -3.94 -31.98
C SER A 739 -28.77 -3.76 -30.54
N GLY A 740 -28.51 -2.53 -30.12
CA GLY A 740 -27.86 -2.27 -28.83
C GLY A 740 -26.37 -2.68 -28.80
N LEU A 741 -25.82 -3.04 -29.97
CA LEU A 741 -24.40 -3.43 -30.10
C LEU A 741 -23.51 -2.22 -29.85
N THR A 742 -22.50 -2.43 -29.03
CA THR A 742 -21.45 -1.45 -28.77
C THR A 742 -20.13 -1.91 -29.40
N THR A 743 -19.54 -1.08 -30.23
CA THR A 743 -18.22 -1.30 -30.80
C THR A 743 -17.21 -0.42 -30.07
N LEU A 744 -16.17 -1.02 -29.53
CA LEU A 744 -15.07 -0.32 -28.86
C LEU A 744 -13.80 -0.41 -29.69
N GLN A 745 -13.15 0.72 -29.91
CA GLN A 745 -11.85 0.80 -30.57
C GLN A 745 -10.92 1.71 -29.79
N PRO A 746 -9.70 1.27 -29.41
CA PRO A 746 -8.75 2.13 -28.75
C PRO A 746 -8.26 3.23 -29.70
N ARG A 747 -8.27 4.48 -29.23
CA ARG A 747 -7.80 5.66 -29.97
C ARG A 747 -7.03 6.61 -29.05
N ASN A 748 -6.09 7.33 -29.63
CA ASN A 748 -5.41 8.40 -28.90
C ASN A 748 -6.30 9.64 -28.80
N ILE A 749 -6.35 10.24 -27.61
CA ILE A 749 -7.21 11.38 -27.30
C ILE A 749 -6.45 12.43 -26.48
N ASN A 750 -6.82 13.70 -26.65
CA ASN A 750 -6.24 14.84 -25.94
C ASN A 750 -7.31 15.63 -25.19
N GLY A 751 -6.88 16.38 -24.17
CA GLY A 751 -7.77 17.27 -23.43
C GLY A 751 -8.15 16.80 -22.04
N ASN A 752 -7.74 15.58 -21.64
CA ASN A 752 -7.89 15.07 -20.28
C ASN A 752 -6.91 15.77 -19.34
N PHE A 753 -7.41 16.33 -18.25
CA PHE A 753 -6.56 16.91 -17.19
C PHE A 753 -7.24 16.80 -15.83
N ASN A 754 -6.44 16.89 -14.78
CA ASN A 754 -6.88 16.92 -13.40
C ASN A 754 -6.13 18.02 -12.63
N VAL A 755 -6.88 18.92 -11.99
CA VAL A 755 -6.36 19.93 -11.04
C VAL A 755 -6.88 19.55 -9.67
N TYR A 756 -5.99 19.40 -8.71
CA TYR A 756 -6.38 19.05 -7.36
C TYR A 756 -5.61 19.85 -6.32
N GLY A 757 -6.25 20.09 -5.20
CA GLY A 757 -5.66 20.70 -4.02
C GLY A 757 -5.84 19.81 -2.80
N ASN A 758 -5.04 20.04 -1.77
CA ASN A 758 -5.29 19.55 -0.43
C ASN A 758 -4.87 20.60 0.58
N ILE A 759 -5.80 21.03 1.39
CA ILE A 759 -5.59 21.97 2.50
C ILE A 759 -5.89 21.21 3.78
N SER A 760 -4.90 20.98 4.60
CA SER A 760 -5.07 20.30 5.88
C SER A 760 -4.59 21.16 7.04
N TYR A 761 -5.34 21.14 8.11
CA TYR A 761 -5.02 21.85 9.36
C TYR A 761 -5.40 20.99 10.55
N GLN A 762 -4.51 20.90 11.52
CA GLN A 762 -4.77 20.22 12.79
C GLN A 762 -4.12 20.94 13.95
N ARG A 763 -4.77 20.88 15.12
CA ARG A 763 -4.31 21.54 16.35
C ARG A 763 -4.99 20.98 17.59
N ALA A 764 -4.25 20.94 18.71
CA ALA A 764 -4.88 20.85 20.04
C ALA A 764 -5.43 22.23 20.44
N LEU A 765 -6.68 22.28 20.84
CA LEU A 765 -7.39 23.55 21.13
C LEU A 765 -7.14 24.06 22.56
N ASP A 766 -6.70 23.16 23.44
CA ASP A 766 -6.45 23.47 24.86
C ASP A 766 -4.99 23.14 25.23
N ARG A 767 -4.47 23.73 26.32
CA ARG A 767 -3.12 23.50 26.84
C ARG A 767 -2.88 22.08 27.35
N ARG A 768 -3.94 21.35 27.73
CA ARG A 768 -3.85 19.94 28.17
C ARG A 768 -3.91 18.96 27.02
N GLU A 769 -4.06 19.48 25.79
CA GLU A 769 -4.20 18.67 24.56
C GLU A 769 -5.34 17.64 24.66
N SER A 770 -6.41 18.05 25.39
CA SER A 770 -7.60 17.22 25.56
C SER A 770 -8.56 17.36 24.39
N PHE A 771 -8.63 18.55 23.77
CA PHE A 771 -9.42 18.82 22.56
C PHE A 771 -8.50 18.88 21.35
N TYR A 772 -8.77 18.05 20.38
CA TYR A 772 -8.00 17.96 19.14
C TYR A 772 -8.90 18.17 17.93
N PHE A 773 -8.54 19.14 17.13
CA PHE A 773 -9.23 19.50 15.88
C PHE A 773 -8.40 19.08 14.67
N SER A 774 -9.07 18.50 13.66
CA SER A 774 -8.47 18.17 12.36
C SER A 774 -9.48 18.48 11.24
N ASN A 775 -9.02 19.17 10.21
CA ASN A 775 -9.80 19.42 8.99
C ASN A 775 -8.92 19.19 7.75
N SER A 776 -9.50 18.62 6.71
CA SER A 776 -8.86 18.44 5.41
C SER A 776 -9.87 18.70 4.29
N ILE A 777 -9.55 19.63 3.39
CA ILE A 777 -10.37 20.00 2.24
C ILE A 777 -9.61 19.67 0.97
N ILE A 778 -10.23 18.90 0.08
CA ILE A 778 -9.64 18.43 -1.18
C ILE A 778 -10.55 18.89 -2.35
N PRO A 779 -10.33 20.10 -2.90
CA PRO A 779 -10.96 20.50 -4.15
C PRO A 779 -10.30 19.79 -5.34
N THR A 780 -11.11 19.37 -6.31
CA THR A 780 -10.66 18.72 -7.53
C THR A 780 -11.48 19.20 -8.72
N LEU A 781 -10.82 19.51 -9.82
CA LEU A 781 -11.43 19.72 -11.13
C LEU A 781 -10.83 18.72 -12.10
N MET A 782 -11.65 17.79 -12.57
CA MET A 782 -11.26 16.79 -13.55
C MET A 782 -12.01 17.03 -14.87
N ARG A 783 -11.29 17.12 -15.96
CA ARG A 783 -11.86 17.04 -17.31
C ARG A 783 -11.64 15.65 -17.87
N SER A 784 -12.75 14.99 -18.18
CA SER A 784 -12.79 13.74 -18.93
C SER A 784 -13.18 14.05 -20.37
N VAL A 785 -12.41 13.54 -21.29
CA VAL A 785 -12.67 13.64 -22.74
C VAL A 785 -12.66 12.23 -23.28
N ASP A 786 -13.66 11.91 -24.10
CA ASP A 786 -13.76 10.59 -24.71
C ASP A 786 -14.48 10.66 -26.07
N TYR A 787 -14.39 9.60 -26.88
CA TYR A 787 -15.14 9.46 -28.13
C TYR A 787 -16.38 8.61 -27.91
N SER A 788 -17.52 9.12 -28.36
CA SER A 788 -18.77 8.36 -28.40
C SER A 788 -19.58 8.77 -29.65
N SER A 789 -20.24 7.81 -30.28
CA SER A 789 -21.18 8.10 -31.36
C SER A 789 -22.29 7.08 -31.38
N ASP A 790 -23.39 7.42 -32.06
CA ASP A 790 -24.35 6.44 -32.56
C ASP A 790 -24.11 6.18 -34.07
N ASN A 791 -24.75 5.18 -34.63
CA ASN A 791 -24.56 4.79 -36.06
C ASN A 791 -24.92 5.88 -37.06
N ASN A 792 -25.61 6.95 -36.63
CA ASN A 792 -26.13 8.02 -37.49
C ASN A 792 -25.22 9.26 -37.48
N SER A 793 -24.28 9.35 -36.56
CA SER A 793 -23.35 10.47 -36.42
C SER A 793 -21.90 10.00 -36.55
N GLY A 794 -20.98 10.89 -36.92
CA GLY A 794 -19.57 10.62 -36.86
C GLY A 794 -19.10 10.43 -35.39
N LEU A 795 -17.84 10.02 -35.18
CA LEU A 795 -17.25 9.96 -33.81
C LEU A 795 -17.13 11.35 -33.22
N ASP A 796 -17.91 11.64 -32.19
CA ASP A 796 -17.95 12.91 -31.50
C ASP A 796 -17.10 12.91 -30.24
N LEU A 797 -16.52 14.08 -29.95
CA LEU A 797 -15.66 14.28 -28.80
C LEU A 797 -16.51 14.78 -27.63
N LEU A 798 -16.82 13.91 -26.71
CA LEU A 798 -17.54 14.26 -25.49
C LEU A 798 -16.58 14.82 -24.45
N LYS A 799 -16.96 15.96 -23.85
CA LYS A 799 -16.17 16.65 -22.82
C LYS A 799 -17.02 16.89 -21.57
N VAL A 800 -16.56 16.41 -20.44
CA VAL A 800 -17.25 16.56 -19.16
C VAL A 800 -16.28 17.12 -18.12
N ASN A 801 -16.69 18.18 -17.44
CA ASN A 801 -16.01 18.70 -16.26
C ASN A 801 -16.69 18.14 -15.01
N ASN A 802 -15.89 17.57 -14.11
CA ASN A 802 -16.31 17.15 -12.78
C ASN A 802 -15.63 18.03 -11.73
N TYR A 803 -16.41 18.86 -11.04
CA TYR A 803 -16.00 19.66 -9.90
C TYR A 803 -16.32 18.88 -8.64
N ARG A 804 -15.31 18.59 -7.83
CA ARG A 804 -15.47 17.84 -6.57
C ARG A 804 -14.86 18.63 -5.42
N ILE A 805 -15.57 18.66 -4.31
CA ILE A 805 -15.05 19.12 -3.01
C ILE A 805 -15.26 17.98 -2.02
N SER A 806 -14.16 17.48 -1.46
CA SER A 806 -14.22 16.53 -0.35
C SER A 806 -13.68 17.22 0.90
N GLU A 807 -14.41 17.14 1.98
CA GLU A 807 -14.03 17.72 3.28
C GLU A 807 -14.17 16.67 4.36
N LYS A 808 -13.12 16.52 5.17
CA LYS A 808 -13.12 15.71 6.40
C LYS A 808 -12.86 16.60 7.59
N PHE A 809 -13.83 16.67 8.46
CA PHE A 809 -13.75 17.37 9.73
C PHE A 809 -13.80 16.36 10.86
N LYS A 810 -12.91 16.50 11.85
CA LYS A 810 -12.89 15.67 13.04
C LYS A 810 -12.56 16.54 14.27
N LEU A 811 -13.40 16.41 15.29
CA LEU A 811 -13.16 16.97 16.61
C LEU A 811 -13.07 15.82 17.60
N THR A 812 -11.97 15.73 18.33
CA THR A 812 -11.73 14.69 19.33
C THR A 812 -11.60 15.34 20.70
N TRP A 813 -12.36 14.85 21.66
CA TRP A 813 -12.18 15.16 23.07
C TRP A 813 -11.69 13.90 23.80
N ARG A 814 -10.62 14.07 24.59
CA ARG A 814 -10.03 12.99 25.40
C ARG A 814 -9.80 13.47 26.82
N HIS A 815 -10.30 12.70 27.77
CA HIS A 815 -10.02 12.91 29.18
C HIS A 815 -9.80 11.55 29.85
N ASN A 816 -8.56 11.26 30.25
CA ASN A 816 -8.17 9.94 30.77
C ASN A 816 -8.51 8.83 29.77
N ALA A 817 -9.30 7.84 30.18
CA ALA A 817 -9.79 6.76 29.34
C ALA A 817 -11.05 7.09 28.52
N PHE A 818 -11.63 8.29 28.69
CA PHE A 818 -12.75 8.75 27.87
C PHE A 818 -12.26 9.36 26.56
N SER A 819 -12.88 8.98 25.45
CA SER A 819 -12.63 9.58 24.14
C SER A 819 -13.97 9.74 23.41
N VAL A 820 -14.23 10.94 22.90
CA VAL A 820 -15.37 11.22 22.04
C VAL A 820 -14.87 11.88 20.77
N ASN A 821 -15.30 11.39 19.61
CA ASN A 821 -14.97 11.95 18.32
C ASN A 821 -16.26 12.35 17.60
N GLY A 822 -16.35 13.61 17.17
CA GLY A 822 -17.31 14.05 16.18
C GLY A 822 -16.67 14.05 14.80
N ILE A 823 -17.34 13.46 13.82
CA ILE A 823 -16.82 13.27 12.46
C ILE A 823 -17.82 13.80 11.45
N VAL A 824 -17.35 14.52 10.43
CA VAL A 824 -18.12 14.89 9.25
C VAL A 824 -17.24 14.62 8.03
N ASP A 825 -17.73 13.81 7.09
CA ASP A 825 -17.11 13.55 5.78
C ASP A 825 -18.11 13.98 4.70
N LEU A 826 -17.80 15.07 4.00
CA LEU A 826 -18.63 15.66 2.95
C LEU A 826 -17.97 15.45 1.60
N LYS A 827 -18.76 15.00 0.61
CA LYS A 827 -18.35 14.89 -0.80
C LYS A 827 -19.41 15.52 -1.67
N TRP A 828 -19.13 16.69 -2.18
CA TRP A 828 -19.96 17.37 -3.15
C TRP A 828 -19.33 17.23 -4.53
N ASN A 829 -20.14 16.90 -5.53
CA ASN A 829 -19.75 16.79 -6.93
C ASN A 829 -20.73 17.56 -7.79
N ARG A 830 -20.21 18.26 -8.80
CA ARG A 830 -20.98 18.89 -9.88
C ARG A 830 -20.40 18.49 -11.22
N LEU A 831 -21.24 17.94 -12.07
CA LEU A 831 -20.88 17.53 -13.42
C LEU A 831 -21.49 18.48 -14.43
N VAL A 832 -20.69 18.86 -15.43
CA VAL A 832 -21.09 19.78 -16.50
C VAL A 832 -20.62 19.18 -17.82
N SER A 833 -21.57 18.85 -18.69
CA SER A 833 -21.27 18.47 -20.07
C SER A 833 -20.95 19.73 -20.88
N LEU A 834 -19.78 19.76 -21.49
CA LEU A 834 -19.41 20.81 -22.44
C LEU A 834 -19.88 20.51 -23.85
N SER A 835 -20.24 19.27 -24.09
CA SER A 835 -20.79 18.79 -25.37
C SER A 835 -22.32 18.75 -25.38
N GLY A 836 -22.99 19.14 -24.30
CA GLY A 836 -24.45 19.23 -24.22
C GLY A 836 -25.18 17.90 -24.09
N VAL A 837 -24.52 16.78 -23.92
CA VAL A 837 -25.15 15.45 -23.88
C VAL A 837 -26.00 15.19 -22.63
N PHE A 838 -25.85 15.98 -21.59
CA PHE A 838 -26.71 15.98 -20.40
C PHE A 838 -26.76 17.37 -19.75
N ALA A 839 -27.86 17.65 -19.04
CA ALA A 839 -27.99 18.88 -18.24
C ALA A 839 -27.08 18.83 -17.01
N PRO A 840 -26.43 19.94 -16.59
CA PRO A 840 -25.60 19.96 -15.40
C PRO A 840 -26.37 19.46 -14.16
N PHE A 841 -25.74 18.56 -13.41
CA PHE A 841 -26.29 18.04 -12.17
C PHE A 841 -25.27 18.00 -11.05
N SER A 842 -25.77 17.97 -9.81
CA SER A 842 -24.95 17.86 -8.62
C SER A 842 -25.44 16.75 -7.72
N TYR A 843 -24.51 16.12 -6.99
CA TYR A 843 -24.86 15.20 -5.94
C TYR A 843 -23.98 15.44 -4.72
N LEU A 844 -24.52 15.06 -3.57
CA LEU A 844 -23.95 15.32 -2.26
C LEU A 844 -24.03 14.05 -1.42
N ASP A 845 -22.88 13.60 -0.90
CA ASP A 845 -22.78 12.58 0.12
C ASP A 845 -22.23 13.23 1.39
N VAL A 846 -22.94 13.12 2.50
CA VAL A 846 -22.52 13.62 3.81
C VAL A 846 -22.61 12.48 4.82
N ASN A 847 -21.47 12.07 5.35
CA ASN A 847 -21.41 11.13 6.46
C ASN A 847 -21.07 11.92 7.72
N TYR A 848 -21.90 11.84 8.75
CA TYR A 848 -21.63 12.53 10.00
C TYR A 848 -22.05 11.69 11.20
N GLY A 849 -21.36 11.87 12.31
CA GLY A 849 -21.69 11.09 13.49
C GLY A 849 -20.73 11.27 14.65
N ILE A 850 -20.91 10.41 15.63
CA ILE A 850 -20.17 10.43 16.89
C ILE A 850 -19.67 9.02 17.17
N SER A 851 -18.39 8.91 17.56
CA SER A 851 -17.85 7.69 18.17
C SER A 851 -17.35 7.98 19.58
N ALA A 852 -17.57 7.06 20.51
CA ALA A 852 -17.19 7.24 21.90
C ALA A 852 -16.61 5.95 22.48
N THR A 853 -15.53 6.10 23.24
CA THR A 853 -14.94 5.04 24.06
C THR A 853 -14.95 5.50 25.52
N SER A 854 -15.47 4.70 26.44
CA SER A 854 -15.64 5.08 27.84
C SER A 854 -15.56 3.85 28.75
N PRO A 855 -14.81 3.92 29.83
CA PRO A 855 -15.01 3.00 30.95
C PRO A 855 -16.37 3.31 31.63
N LEU A 856 -17.14 2.28 31.82
CA LEU A 856 -18.40 2.32 32.55
C LEU A 856 -18.21 1.80 33.98
N VAL A 857 -19.31 1.77 34.74
CA VAL A 857 -19.34 1.12 36.06
C VAL A 857 -19.01 -0.37 35.96
N TRP A 858 -18.56 -0.96 37.05
CA TRP A 858 -18.20 -2.39 37.21
C TRP A 858 -17.06 -2.85 36.30
N GLY A 859 -16.20 -1.93 35.76
CA GLY A 859 -15.08 -2.28 34.88
C GLY A 859 -15.51 -2.80 33.53
N ILE A 860 -16.64 -2.34 33.02
CA ILE A 860 -17.09 -2.53 31.64
C ILE A 860 -16.55 -1.38 30.81
N ASP A 861 -16.00 -1.67 29.66
CA ASP A 861 -15.59 -0.68 28.67
C ASP A 861 -16.63 -0.65 27.52
N LEU A 862 -17.04 0.57 27.17
CA LEU A 862 -17.93 0.88 26.05
C LEU A 862 -17.11 1.37 24.87
N ASP A 863 -17.34 0.83 23.67
CA ASP A 863 -16.98 1.41 22.39
C ASP A 863 -18.24 1.48 21.55
N THR A 864 -18.61 2.67 21.11
CA THR A 864 -19.83 2.89 20.31
C THR A 864 -19.60 3.91 19.21
N GLU A 865 -20.28 3.69 18.09
CA GLU A 865 -20.24 4.56 16.92
C GLU A 865 -21.65 4.67 16.31
N LEU A 866 -22.13 5.90 16.20
CA LEU A 866 -23.40 6.23 15.54
C LEU A 866 -23.10 7.17 14.38
N MET A 867 -23.33 6.71 13.14
CA MET A 867 -23.06 7.45 11.91
C MET A 867 -24.33 7.57 11.08
N ALA A 868 -24.56 8.77 10.53
CA ALA A 868 -25.58 9.03 9.52
C ALA A 868 -24.93 9.16 8.15
N TYR A 869 -25.46 8.45 7.18
CA TYR A 869 -25.06 8.46 5.77
C TYR A 869 -26.15 9.11 4.93
N CYS A 870 -25.96 10.37 4.58
CA CYS A 870 -26.92 11.15 3.82
C CYS A 870 -26.50 11.26 2.37
N ARG A 871 -27.35 10.83 1.44
CA ARG A 871 -27.13 10.85 -0.01
C ARG A 871 -28.23 11.62 -0.71
N ARG A 872 -27.84 12.53 -1.60
CA ARG A 872 -28.77 13.36 -2.36
C ARG A 872 -28.26 13.57 -3.79
N GLY A 873 -29.20 13.66 -4.75
CA GLY A 873 -28.87 13.91 -6.16
C GLY A 873 -28.53 12.66 -6.97
N TYR A 874 -28.89 11.47 -6.48
CA TYR A 874 -28.81 10.23 -7.25
C TYR A 874 -30.01 10.15 -8.21
N ALA A 875 -29.78 9.57 -9.40
CA ALA A 875 -30.83 9.38 -10.40
C ALA A 875 -31.84 8.34 -9.95
N GLU A 876 -31.35 7.23 -9.40
CA GLU A 876 -32.22 6.23 -8.78
C GLU A 876 -32.74 6.80 -7.45
N LYS A 877 -34.05 7.09 -7.39
CA LYS A 877 -34.67 7.72 -6.23
C LYS A 877 -34.48 6.93 -4.94
N ALA A 878 -34.49 5.61 -5.02
CA ALA A 878 -34.29 4.71 -3.91
C ALA A 878 -32.88 4.83 -3.25
N MET A 879 -31.92 5.45 -3.95
CA MET A 879 -30.58 5.70 -3.42
C MET A 879 -30.44 7.07 -2.72
N ASN A 880 -31.46 7.92 -2.73
CA ASN A 880 -31.45 9.22 -2.05
C ASN A 880 -31.93 9.07 -0.59
N THR A 881 -31.11 8.44 0.24
CA THR A 881 -31.43 8.02 1.61
C THR A 881 -30.69 8.85 2.67
N THR A 882 -31.11 8.70 3.91
CA THR A 882 -30.34 9.01 5.12
C THR A 882 -30.39 7.78 6.00
N ASP A 883 -29.25 7.09 6.06
CA ASP A 883 -29.14 5.79 6.71
C ASP A 883 -28.33 5.95 7.99
N TRP A 884 -28.86 5.47 9.12
CA TRP A 884 -28.21 5.51 10.41
C TRP A 884 -27.62 4.15 10.76
N VAL A 885 -26.32 4.11 10.95
CA VAL A 885 -25.58 2.90 11.35
C VAL A 885 -25.13 3.07 12.79
N TRP A 886 -25.57 2.15 13.65
CA TRP A 886 -25.14 2.12 15.04
C TRP A 886 -24.39 0.83 15.35
N ASN A 887 -23.11 0.98 15.72
CA ASN A 887 -22.25 -0.09 16.20
C ASN A 887 -22.00 0.06 17.69
N LEU A 888 -22.06 -1.04 18.44
CA LEU A 888 -21.86 -1.06 19.89
C LEU A 888 -20.98 -2.25 20.27
N THR A 889 -20.00 -2.03 21.13
CA THR A 889 -19.22 -3.09 21.78
C THR A 889 -19.13 -2.81 23.28
N LEU A 890 -19.57 -3.75 24.08
CA LEU A 890 -19.35 -3.77 25.52
C LEU A 890 -18.31 -4.83 25.83
N SER A 891 -17.28 -4.50 26.59
CA SER A 891 -16.23 -5.47 26.94
C SER A 891 -15.92 -5.42 28.43
N LYS A 892 -15.62 -6.57 29.01
CA LYS A 892 -15.21 -6.70 30.41
C LYS A 892 -14.08 -7.69 30.54
N ALA A 893 -12.99 -7.24 31.16
CA ALA A 893 -11.85 -8.08 31.50
C ALA A 893 -11.98 -8.60 32.94
N PHE A 894 -11.68 -9.88 33.17
CA PHE A 894 -11.73 -10.50 34.49
C PHE A 894 -10.63 -11.58 34.69
N GLY A 895 -10.48 -12.06 35.92
CA GLY A 895 -9.34 -12.88 36.35
C GLY A 895 -8.25 -12.04 37.02
N LYS A 896 -7.36 -12.66 37.79
CA LYS A 896 -6.29 -11.97 38.54
C LYS A 896 -5.32 -11.18 37.63
N SER A 897 -5.08 -11.69 36.42
CA SER A 897 -4.21 -11.05 35.41
C SER A 897 -5.04 -10.46 34.26
N LYS A 898 -6.38 -10.34 34.41
CA LYS A 898 -7.32 -9.88 33.39
C LYS A 898 -7.20 -10.63 32.06
N GLN A 899 -6.87 -11.92 32.15
CA GLN A 899 -6.62 -12.76 30.98
C GLN A 899 -7.88 -13.15 30.22
N TRP A 900 -9.04 -13.07 30.84
CA TRP A 900 -10.32 -13.34 30.21
C TRP A 900 -11.01 -12.03 29.83
N VAL A 901 -11.48 -11.90 28.59
CA VAL A 901 -12.29 -10.77 28.15
C VAL A 901 -13.55 -11.27 27.47
N VAL A 902 -14.70 -10.87 28.01
CA VAL A 902 -16.00 -11.06 27.36
C VAL A 902 -16.37 -9.81 26.61
N LYS A 903 -16.84 -9.95 25.37
CA LYS A 903 -17.33 -8.83 24.53
C LYS A 903 -18.72 -9.17 24.03
N ALA A 904 -19.62 -8.21 24.15
CA ALA A 904 -20.92 -8.20 23.48
C ALA A 904 -20.85 -7.17 22.34
N ILE A 905 -21.07 -7.62 21.13
CA ILE A 905 -20.91 -6.80 19.91
C ILE A 905 -22.27 -6.72 19.23
N GLY A 906 -22.77 -5.51 18.99
CA GLY A 906 -23.87 -5.19 18.10
C GLY A 906 -23.34 -4.47 16.87
N PHE A 907 -23.59 -5.03 15.71
CA PHE A 907 -23.18 -4.46 14.43
C PHE A 907 -24.41 -4.01 13.64
N ASP A 908 -24.40 -2.77 13.17
CA ASP A 908 -25.50 -2.14 12.42
C ASP A 908 -26.87 -2.40 13.10
N ILE A 909 -26.96 -2.05 14.39
CA ILE A 909 -28.14 -2.34 15.23
C ILE A 909 -29.43 -1.77 14.63
N LEU A 910 -29.35 -0.71 13.83
CA LEU A 910 -30.50 -0.05 13.19
C LEU A 910 -30.83 -0.66 11.81
N HIS A 911 -30.04 -1.60 11.32
CA HIS A 911 -30.21 -2.30 10.04
C HIS A 911 -30.31 -1.35 8.83
N GLN A 912 -29.43 -0.35 8.77
CA GLN A 912 -29.44 0.68 7.72
C GLN A 912 -28.08 0.86 7.05
N LEU A 913 -27.21 -0.14 7.13
CA LEU A 913 -25.86 -0.05 6.54
C LEU A 913 -25.93 0.28 5.05
N PRO A 914 -25.37 1.41 4.60
CA PRO A 914 -25.43 1.83 3.20
C PRO A 914 -24.55 0.94 2.32
N ASN A 915 -25.12 0.58 1.16
CA ASN A 915 -24.51 -0.36 0.22
C ASN A 915 -24.54 0.15 -1.22
N THR A 916 -24.37 1.46 -1.41
CA THR A 916 -24.46 2.09 -2.72
C THR A 916 -23.12 2.68 -3.16
N GLN A 917 -22.86 2.62 -4.47
CA GLN A 917 -21.68 3.19 -5.11
C GLN A 917 -22.08 3.92 -6.40
N ARG A 918 -21.33 4.97 -6.79
CA ARG A 918 -21.55 5.74 -8.00
C ARG A 918 -20.25 6.04 -8.73
N SER A 919 -20.28 5.95 -10.05
CA SER A 919 -19.24 6.43 -10.95
C SER A 919 -19.83 7.26 -12.08
N VAL A 920 -19.09 8.29 -12.54
CA VAL A 920 -19.49 9.14 -13.65
C VAL A 920 -18.24 9.58 -14.42
N ASP A 921 -18.29 9.46 -15.74
CA ASP A 921 -17.26 9.91 -16.68
C ASP A 921 -17.88 10.55 -17.92
N ALA A 922 -17.10 10.72 -19.00
CA ALA A 922 -17.61 11.31 -20.24
C ALA A 922 -18.54 10.37 -21.03
N GLN A 923 -18.46 9.07 -20.82
CA GLN A 923 -19.27 8.08 -21.54
C GLN A 923 -20.58 7.74 -20.82
N GLY A 924 -20.67 7.97 -19.50
CA GLY A 924 -21.88 7.63 -18.80
C GLY A 924 -21.84 7.80 -17.28
N ARG A 925 -22.94 7.38 -16.66
CA ARG A 925 -23.13 7.33 -15.21
C ARG A 925 -23.58 5.92 -14.82
N THR A 926 -22.95 5.36 -13.77
CA THR A 926 -23.32 4.07 -13.22
C THR A 926 -23.60 4.21 -11.72
N GLU A 927 -24.73 3.74 -11.28
CA GLU A 927 -25.17 3.67 -9.88
C GLU A 927 -25.38 2.19 -9.50
N ILE A 928 -24.76 1.77 -8.39
CA ILE A 928 -24.76 0.37 -7.98
C ILE A 928 -25.28 0.27 -6.55
N ARG A 929 -26.16 -0.71 -6.33
CA ARG A 929 -26.55 -1.19 -5.02
C ARG A 929 -26.14 -2.66 -4.87
N TYR A 930 -25.55 -3.03 -3.73
CA TYR A 930 -25.09 -4.40 -3.47
C TYR A 930 -25.51 -4.86 -2.08
N ASN A 931 -25.59 -6.18 -1.87
CA ASN A 931 -25.76 -6.72 -0.53
C ASN A 931 -24.44 -6.62 0.28
N THR A 932 -24.57 -6.65 1.59
CA THR A 932 -23.43 -6.68 2.53
C THR A 932 -23.78 -7.61 3.69
N VAL A 933 -22.89 -7.74 4.67
CA VAL A 933 -23.19 -8.51 5.88
C VAL A 933 -24.41 -7.93 6.58
N SER A 934 -25.35 -8.80 6.95
CA SER A 934 -26.55 -8.41 7.71
C SER A 934 -26.20 -7.97 9.13
N SER A 935 -27.07 -7.14 9.73
CA SER A 935 -26.99 -6.73 11.13
C SER A 935 -26.92 -7.93 12.06
N TYR A 936 -26.05 -7.91 13.06
CA TYR A 936 -25.90 -9.03 13.97
C TYR A 936 -25.56 -8.61 15.40
N ALA A 937 -25.88 -9.51 16.35
CA ALA A 937 -25.36 -9.49 17.70
C ALA A 937 -24.45 -10.70 17.92
N LEU A 938 -23.30 -10.47 18.56
CA LEU A 938 -22.28 -11.48 18.81
C LEU A 938 -21.77 -11.39 20.26
N LEU A 939 -21.69 -12.53 20.93
CA LEU A 939 -20.97 -12.65 22.20
C LEU A 939 -19.64 -13.34 21.95
N SER A 940 -18.52 -12.71 22.32
CA SER A 940 -17.20 -13.31 22.20
C SER A 940 -16.48 -13.43 23.53
N LEU A 941 -15.69 -14.49 23.65
CA LEU A 941 -14.81 -14.77 24.77
C LEU A 941 -13.37 -14.79 24.26
N THR A 942 -12.53 -13.93 24.83
CA THR A 942 -11.10 -13.88 24.53
C THR A 942 -10.31 -14.35 25.75
N TYR A 943 -9.38 -15.29 25.55
CA TYR A 943 -8.37 -15.68 26.53
C TYR A 943 -7.00 -15.19 26.09
N ARG A 944 -6.30 -14.53 27.00
CA ARG A 944 -4.95 -13.98 26.79
C ARG A 944 -3.97 -14.70 27.68
N LEU A 945 -2.91 -15.21 27.12
CA LEU A 945 -1.84 -15.87 27.85
C LEU A 945 -0.51 -15.16 27.54
N ASP A 946 0.06 -14.56 28.59
CA ASP A 946 1.38 -13.94 28.54
C ASP A 946 2.31 -14.71 29.47
N ILE A 947 3.28 -15.39 28.90
CA ILE A 947 4.31 -16.08 29.67
C ILE A 947 5.57 -15.22 29.64
N LYS A 948 5.86 -14.58 30.76
CA LYS A 948 7.12 -13.88 31.01
C LYS A 948 8.18 -14.85 31.50
N PRO A 949 9.46 -14.62 31.22
CA PRO A 949 10.53 -15.37 31.92
C PRO A 949 10.36 -15.24 33.41
N LYS A 950 10.44 -16.38 34.13
CA LYS A 950 10.44 -16.34 35.59
C LYS A 950 11.61 -15.45 36.07
N LYS A 951 11.31 -14.46 36.91
CA LYS A 951 12.34 -13.76 37.66
C LYS A 951 13.09 -14.81 38.50
N LYS A 952 14.31 -15.16 38.12
CA LYS A 952 15.19 -15.94 38.97
C LYS A 952 15.79 -15.04 40.05
#